data_a4c30dacff3ec62b12f04f881bade8be
#
_entry.id   a4c30dacff3ec62b12f04f881bade8be
#
_cell.length_a   1.000
_cell.length_b   1.000
_cell.length_c   1.000
_cell.angle_alpha   90.00
_cell.angle_beta   90.00
_cell.angle_gamma   90.00
#
_symmetry.space_group_name_H-M   'P 1'
#
loop_
_entity.id
_entity.type
_entity.pdbx_description
1 polymer ?
#
loop_
_entity_poly.entity_id
_entity_poly.type
_entity_poly.pdbx_seq_one_letter_code
_entity_poly.pdbx_strand_id
1 'polypeptide(L)'
;MDSFVPPVLVEKENEEYLPVTLVSARGAAGKSMAAVELAARLDAPLWRLELDKAVSATSLEYALGQYLGSHDVRSRLDKDRHQFIVVDSLDEARARVSGVSWTEFIESLGLLAEHGLRYVLFGRERTLEDVWVGLCDLNLRVAWWEISHFAAPQCAEYIDGVVQKRDPEATCSSFEYRAARDALVASLRSAAEGPHAGAFVGYPPVLDAVAAMLIKRPNLLSIRQQFEPDGLPAEGRIELLQRILGGLLERDQTKISSMAVEIGVDPKLTYRPHEQTRWLCHFLEGADPPDLAYIASATARQDYVKRISTFASEHPFRTENKWASPVFESYVASVEFDNSVFSPARLVEIGDTSGLLLDFVGGQSDLLITETQFAALHASIIASESIRSMTNTSIKQELDGTFDGMFAIDRGGEPARVTNFKLIPDSADVLEILGPLAELSVRSQGAVVIKGKPQGTVLGPDLFIHAGAVRFEGPALEFARRSEVDSAGGESEPSVVIEARDSLQLPPSSTQLPATSELEFRVSSEMKLHYPWFEYRVELVDEEAPDKKVVRFLNKLMNLTRAHGHSGERGTYIKKFEGRQPFPPAEFSAALAALVAADVVRIEGELIFLRNEWERYRYSGKALQGQRQLSDVISAWGPVIYAIEQSVWGR
;
A
#
# COMPACT_ATOMS: atom_id res chain seq x y z
N MET A 1 26.21 -28.38 9.53
CA MET A 1 25.83 -27.30 10.45
C MET A 1 24.69 -26.57 9.77
N ASP A 2 23.49 -26.64 10.38
CA ASP A 2 22.37 -25.85 9.88
C ASP A 2 22.76 -24.37 10.01
N SER A 3 22.73 -23.63 8.92
CA SER A 3 23.10 -22.22 8.86
C SER A 3 22.01 -21.39 9.56
N PHE A 4 22.10 -21.28 10.88
CA PHE A 4 21.27 -20.37 11.64
C PHE A 4 21.74 -18.93 11.38
N VAL A 5 20.86 -18.08 10.88
CA VAL A 5 21.12 -16.66 10.73
C VAL A 5 20.64 -15.96 12.01
N PRO A 6 21.55 -15.37 12.78
CA PRO A 6 21.14 -14.66 13.99
C PRO A 6 20.18 -13.51 13.66
N PRO A 7 19.05 -13.39 14.39
CA PRO A 7 18.15 -12.26 14.18
C PRO A 7 18.78 -10.95 14.65
N VAL A 8 18.26 -9.83 14.14
CA VAL A 8 18.55 -8.51 14.73
C VAL A 8 17.78 -8.39 16.04
N LEU A 9 18.48 -8.14 17.13
CA LEU A 9 17.90 -7.88 18.44
C LEU A 9 17.89 -6.37 18.70
N VAL A 10 16.73 -5.85 19.07
CA VAL A 10 16.54 -4.47 19.50
C VAL A 10 16.25 -4.49 20.99
N GLU A 11 17.02 -3.72 21.74
CA GLU A 11 16.83 -3.57 23.16
C GLU A 11 15.56 -2.77 23.45
N LYS A 12 14.74 -3.28 24.38
CA LYS A 12 13.59 -2.57 24.94
C LYS A 12 13.82 -2.10 26.35
N GLU A 13 14.50 -2.92 27.15
CA GLU A 13 14.77 -2.58 28.55
C GLU A 13 15.98 -3.34 29.10
N ASN A 14 16.89 -2.61 29.75
CA ASN A 14 18.10 -3.06 30.47
C ASN A 14 19.12 -3.86 29.65
N GLU A 15 20.33 -3.34 29.54
CA GLU A 15 21.46 -3.93 28.79
C GLU A 15 22.20 -5.05 29.52
N GLU A 16 22.06 -5.16 30.85
CA GLU A 16 22.92 -6.02 31.69
C GLU A 16 22.43 -7.48 31.76
N TYR A 17 23.34 -8.38 32.04
CA TYR A 17 23.06 -9.79 32.31
C TYR A 17 22.21 -9.93 33.58
N LEU A 18 20.91 -10.06 33.38
CA LEU A 18 19.92 -10.21 34.45
C LEU A 18 19.46 -11.67 34.59
N PRO A 19 18.92 -12.05 35.77
CA PRO A 19 18.46 -13.42 35.96
C PRO A 19 17.36 -13.81 34.97
N VAL A 20 16.53 -12.84 34.53
CA VAL A 20 15.46 -13.08 33.56
C VAL A 20 15.67 -12.20 32.33
N THR A 21 15.67 -12.84 31.16
CA THR A 21 15.73 -12.16 29.87
C THR A 21 14.50 -12.53 29.07
N LEU A 22 13.73 -11.52 28.65
CA LEU A 22 12.59 -11.66 27.76
C LEU A 22 13.03 -11.43 26.32
N VAL A 23 12.53 -12.27 25.40
CA VAL A 23 12.78 -12.10 23.96
C VAL A 23 11.45 -12.12 23.25
N SER A 24 10.94 -10.93 22.90
CA SER A 24 9.70 -10.79 22.14
C SER A 24 9.95 -10.88 20.63
N ALA A 25 8.95 -11.36 19.91
CA ALA A 25 8.94 -11.29 18.47
C ALA A 25 7.52 -11.41 17.91
N ARG A 26 7.35 -10.90 16.71
CA ARG A 26 6.13 -11.09 15.92
C ARG A 26 5.90 -12.56 15.58
N GLY A 27 4.66 -12.90 15.20
CA GLY A 27 4.35 -14.23 14.67
C GLY A 27 5.27 -14.58 13.50
N ALA A 28 5.74 -15.82 13.44
CA ALA A 28 6.62 -16.33 12.39
C ALA A 28 7.97 -15.59 12.19
N ALA A 29 8.40 -14.73 13.12
CA ALA A 29 9.68 -14.04 13.05
C ALA A 29 10.91 -14.89 13.44
N GLY A 30 10.73 -16.21 13.64
CA GLY A 30 11.83 -17.12 13.93
C GLY A 30 12.12 -17.34 15.43
N LYS A 31 11.22 -16.98 16.36
CA LYS A 31 11.37 -17.18 17.81
C LYS A 31 11.89 -18.57 18.18
N SER A 32 11.16 -19.61 17.75
CA SER A 32 11.49 -20.99 18.12
C SER A 32 12.84 -21.46 17.58
N MET A 33 13.25 -20.96 16.40
CA MET A 33 14.60 -21.25 15.88
C MET A 33 15.67 -20.55 16.70
N ALA A 34 15.43 -19.30 17.10
CA ALA A 34 16.34 -18.57 18.00
C ALA A 34 16.44 -19.23 19.38
N ALA A 35 15.30 -19.71 19.91
CA ALA A 35 15.28 -20.44 21.19
C ALA A 35 16.10 -21.75 21.12
N VAL A 36 15.94 -22.54 20.06
CA VAL A 36 16.70 -23.79 19.85
C VAL A 36 18.21 -23.50 19.76
N GLU A 37 18.59 -22.52 18.96
CA GLU A 37 20.00 -22.18 18.75
C GLU A 37 20.63 -21.62 20.03
N LEU A 38 19.89 -20.77 20.76
CA LEU A 38 20.37 -20.20 22.02
C LEU A 38 20.55 -21.30 23.07
N ALA A 39 19.59 -22.22 23.21
CA ALA A 39 19.67 -23.34 24.12
C ALA A 39 20.92 -24.22 23.81
N ALA A 40 21.16 -24.49 22.53
CA ALA A 40 22.33 -25.25 22.10
C ALA A 40 23.66 -24.53 22.43
N ARG A 41 23.74 -23.21 22.23
CA ARG A 41 24.94 -22.41 22.52
C ARG A 41 25.23 -22.28 24.00
N LEU A 42 24.18 -22.23 24.83
CA LEU A 42 24.30 -22.13 26.28
C LEU A 42 24.45 -23.50 26.96
N ASP A 43 24.38 -24.59 26.20
CA ASP A 43 24.25 -25.95 26.74
C ASP A 43 23.14 -26.03 27.79
N ALA A 44 22.01 -25.40 27.50
CA ALA A 44 20.88 -25.23 28.40
C ALA A 44 19.67 -26.08 27.95
N PRO A 45 18.83 -26.56 28.86
CA PRO A 45 17.58 -27.21 28.50
C PRO A 45 16.65 -26.23 27.74
N LEU A 46 16.00 -26.73 26.69
CA LEU A 46 14.93 -26.06 26.00
C LEU A 46 13.59 -26.62 26.42
N TRP A 47 12.77 -25.82 27.08
CA TRP A 47 11.42 -26.19 27.45
C TRP A 47 10.41 -25.56 26.48
N ARG A 48 9.73 -26.42 25.72
CA ARG A 48 8.72 -26.03 24.74
C ARG A 48 7.32 -26.19 25.33
N LEU A 49 6.70 -25.06 25.64
CA LEU A 49 5.39 -25.02 26.28
C LEU A 49 4.25 -25.42 25.35
N GLU A 50 4.45 -25.36 24.04
CA GLU A 50 3.48 -25.83 23.05
C GLU A 50 3.15 -27.32 23.18
N LEU A 51 4.10 -28.12 23.67
CA LEU A 51 3.97 -29.56 23.86
C LEU A 51 3.27 -29.94 25.15
N ASP A 52 3.18 -29.00 26.11
CA ASP A 52 2.56 -29.22 27.39
C ASP A 52 1.05 -28.91 27.37
N LYS A 53 0.28 -29.62 28.18
CA LYS A 53 -1.17 -29.42 28.22
C LYS A 53 -1.58 -28.13 28.92
N ALA A 54 -0.92 -27.80 30.02
CA ALA A 54 -1.12 -26.58 30.81
C ALA A 54 0.09 -26.31 31.70
N VAL A 55 0.34 -25.02 32.01
CA VAL A 55 1.35 -24.61 32.99
C VAL A 55 0.70 -24.33 34.36
N SER A 56 1.45 -24.55 35.42
CA SER A 56 1.06 -24.31 36.81
C SER A 56 2.29 -23.92 37.64
N ALA A 57 2.09 -23.58 38.90
CA ALA A 57 3.15 -23.24 39.84
C ALA A 57 4.32 -24.24 39.89
N THR A 58 4.06 -25.51 39.69
CA THR A 58 5.07 -26.60 39.79
C THR A 58 5.57 -27.11 38.45
N SER A 59 5.04 -26.63 37.35
CA SER A 59 5.38 -27.16 36.01
C SER A 59 6.86 -26.95 35.67
N LEU A 60 7.43 -25.81 36.02
CA LEU A 60 8.83 -25.50 35.79
C LEU A 60 9.77 -26.33 36.65
N GLU A 61 9.46 -26.45 37.96
CA GLU A 61 10.25 -27.30 38.85
C GLU A 61 10.24 -28.76 38.37
N TYR A 62 9.09 -29.26 37.92
CA TYR A 62 8.98 -30.59 37.34
C TYR A 62 9.84 -30.78 36.09
N ALA A 63 9.75 -29.82 35.14
CA ALA A 63 10.55 -29.86 33.92
C ALA A 63 12.05 -29.83 34.21
N LEU A 64 12.49 -28.98 35.11
CA LEU A 64 13.88 -28.89 35.56
C LEU A 64 14.30 -30.15 36.30
N GLY A 65 13.45 -30.70 37.17
CA GLY A 65 13.72 -31.96 37.89
C GLY A 65 13.99 -33.12 36.95
N GLN A 66 13.24 -33.23 35.87
CA GLN A 66 13.46 -34.23 34.83
C GLN A 66 14.82 -33.99 34.12
N TYR A 67 15.16 -32.74 33.81
CA TYR A 67 16.42 -32.40 33.16
C TYR A 67 17.63 -32.61 34.06
N LEU A 68 17.55 -32.16 35.33
CA LEU A 68 18.65 -32.22 36.29
C LEU A 68 18.79 -33.62 36.95
N GLY A 69 17.82 -34.51 36.70
CA GLY A 69 17.76 -35.83 37.36
C GLY A 69 17.64 -35.73 38.89
N SER A 70 16.97 -34.68 39.38
CA SER A 70 16.83 -34.41 40.82
C SER A 70 15.41 -34.02 41.16
N HIS A 71 14.90 -34.60 42.29
CA HIS A 71 13.59 -34.20 42.83
C HIS A 71 13.66 -32.93 43.68
N ASP A 72 14.85 -32.54 44.16
CA ASP A 72 15.08 -31.33 44.93
C ASP A 72 15.82 -30.30 44.03
N VAL A 73 15.05 -29.66 43.16
CA VAL A 73 15.54 -28.67 42.19
C VAL A 73 16.17 -27.48 42.89
N ARG A 74 15.53 -26.96 43.94
CA ARG A 74 16.01 -25.76 44.66
C ARG A 74 17.37 -25.96 45.30
N SER A 75 17.54 -27.05 46.06
CA SER A 75 18.86 -27.37 46.64
C SER A 75 19.93 -27.62 45.58
N ARG A 76 19.55 -28.05 44.37
CA ARG A 76 20.48 -28.22 43.28
C ARG A 76 20.90 -26.87 42.69
N LEU A 77 19.96 -25.93 42.51
CA LEU A 77 20.22 -24.57 42.05
C LEU A 77 21.06 -23.76 43.04
N ASP A 78 20.82 -23.93 44.35
CA ASP A 78 21.63 -23.26 45.39
C ASP A 78 23.10 -23.67 45.33
N LYS A 79 23.40 -24.90 44.87
CA LYS A 79 24.75 -25.42 44.70
C LYS A 79 25.41 -24.96 43.40
N ASP A 80 24.63 -24.76 42.35
CA ASP A 80 25.10 -24.38 41.04
C ASP A 80 24.26 -23.22 40.48
N ARG A 81 24.63 -21.99 40.85
CA ARG A 81 23.90 -20.74 40.57
C ARG A 81 24.01 -20.26 39.11
N HIS A 82 24.50 -21.08 38.19
CA HIS A 82 24.70 -20.71 36.79
C HIS A 82 23.86 -21.55 35.81
N GLN A 83 22.80 -22.17 36.30
CA GLN A 83 21.91 -22.95 35.45
C GLN A 83 21.03 -22.01 34.60
N PHE A 84 21.00 -22.26 33.30
CA PHE A 84 20.12 -21.58 32.36
C PHE A 84 18.98 -22.50 31.94
N ILE A 85 17.84 -21.94 31.66
CA ILE A 85 16.77 -22.57 30.90
C ILE A 85 16.24 -21.63 29.83
N VAL A 86 16.05 -22.16 28.65
CA VAL A 86 15.37 -21.46 27.56
C VAL A 86 13.94 -21.97 27.48
N VAL A 87 12.98 -21.06 27.53
CA VAL A 87 11.54 -21.35 27.49
C VAL A 87 10.96 -20.75 26.21
N ASP A 88 10.34 -21.59 25.40
CA ASP A 88 9.69 -21.16 24.15
C ASP A 88 8.17 -21.35 24.23
N SER A 89 7.42 -20.57 23.43
CA SER A 89 5.97 -20.71 23.26
C SER A 89 5.15 -20.29 24.50
N LEU A 90 5.54 -19.22 25.17
CA LEU A 90 4.80 -18.68 26.31
C LEU A 90 3.38 -18.23 25.94
N ASP A 91 3.16 -17.77 24.74
CA ASP A 91 1.86 -17.33 24.23
C ASP A 91 0.86 -18.50 24.18
N GLU A 92 1.31 -19.67 23.74
CA GLU A 92 0.49 -20.88 23.69
C GLU A 92 0.14 -21.38 25.10
N ALA A 93 1.09 -21.29 26.01
CA ALA A 93 0.87 -21.63 27.41
C ALA A 93 -0.16 -20.68 28.05
N ARG A 94 -0.02 -19.38 27.85
CA ARG A 94 -0.96 -18.35 28.36
C ARG A 94 -2.38 -18.58 27.87
N ALA A 95 -2.55 -18.95 26.60
CA ALA A 95 -3.85 -19.20 26.00
C ALA A 95 -4.58 -20.42 26.58
N ARG A 96 -3.87 -21.35 27.27
CA ARG A 96 -4.41 -22.61 27.78
C ARG A 96 -4.75 -22.61 29.27
N VAL A 97 -4.38 -21.55 29.98
CA VAL A 97 -4.53 -21.50 31.45
C VAL A 97 -5.41 -20.35 31.92
N SER A 98 -5.96 -20.49 33.13
CA SER A 98 -6.68 -19.39 33.78
C SER A 98 -5.73 -18.26 34.21
N GLY A 99 -6.27 -17.09 34.50
CA GLY A 99 -5.48 -15.97 35.03
C GLY A 99 -4.77 -16.33 36.33
N VAL A 100 -5.44 -17.06 37.23
CA VAL A 100 -4.87 -17.51 38.54
C VAL A 100 -3.67 -18.45 38.31
N SER A 101 -3.82 -19.47 37.50
CA SER A 101 -2.72 -20.42 37.21
C SER A 101 -1.54 -19.74 36.49
N TRP A 102 -1.83 -18.70 35.70
CA TRP A 102 -0.80 -17.90 35.07
C TRP A 102 -0.01 -17.07 36.07
N THR A 103 -0.70 -16.39 37.00
CA THR A 103 -0.04 -15.66 38.09
C THR A 103 0.82 -16.57 38.94
N GLU A 104 0.31 -17.73 39.38
CA GLU A 104 1.08 -18.74 40.13
C GLU A 104 2.31 -19.23 39.35
N PHE A 105 2.20 -19.36 38.03
CA PHE A 105 3.33 -19.70 37.17
C PHE A 105 4.39 -18.61 37.18
N ILE A 106 4.00 -17.32 37.04
CA ILE A 106 4.94 -16.19 37.11
C ILE A 106 5.62 -16.10 38.47
N GLU A 107 4.86 -16.30 39.57
CA GLU A 107 5.42 -16.34 40.91
C GLU A 107 6.47 -17.45 41.05
N SER A 108 6.23 -18.60 40.44
CA SER A 108 7.20 -19.71 40.45
C SER A 108 8.47 -19.40 39.69
N LEU A 109 8.36 -18.65 38.57
CA LEU A 109 9.53 -18.12 37.85
C LEU A 109 10.36 -17.20 38.75
N GLY A 110 9.69 -16.31 39.47
CA GLY A 110 10.34 -15.38 40.39
C GLY A 110 11.11 -16.12 41.48
N LEU A 111 10.45 -17.05 42.13
CA LEU A 111 11.04 -17.84 43.21
C LEU A 111 12.29 -18.63 42.78
N LEU A 112 12.26 -19.24 41.58
CA LEU A 112 13.41 -19.99 41.08
C LEU A 112 14.56 -19.07 40.63
N ALA A 113 14.24 -17.84 40.18
CA ALA A 113 15.26 -16.84 39.90
C ALA A 113 16.04 -16.41 41.15
N GLU A 114 15.35 -16.29 42.30
CA GLU A 114 15.97 -16.03 43.60
C GLU A 114 16.95 -17.16 44.04
N HIS A 115 16.64 -18.40 43.67
CA HIS A 115 17.53 -19.56 43.86
C HIS A 115 18.65 -19.67 42.83
N GLY A 116 18.80 -18.66 41.95
CA GLY A 116 19.92 -18.52 41.02
C GLY A 116 19.69 -19.13 39.63
N LEU A 117 18.46 -19.58 39.32
CA LEU A 117 18.11 -19.98 37.96
C LEU A 117 18.06 -18.77 37.04
N ARG A 118 18.62 -18.90 35.85
CA ARG A 118 18.58 -17.88 34.78
C ARG A 118 17.65 -18.34 33.67
N TYR A 119 16.81 -17.42 33.20
CA TYR A 119 15.83 -17.71 32.15
C TYR A 119 16.09 -16.88 30.92
N VAL A 120 15.79 -17.49 29.76
CA VAL A 120 15.49 -16.77 28.54
C VAL A 120 14.10 -17.20 28.07
N LEU A 121 13.16 -16.26 28.11
CA LEU A 121 11.73 -16.50 27.87
C LEU A 121 11.34 -15.93 26.52
N PHE A 122 10.93 -16.79 25.58
CA PHE A 122 10.47 -16.40 24.28
C PHE A 122 8.95 -16.37 24.23
N GLY A 123 8.39 -15.24 23.78
CA GLY A 123 6.95 -15.04 23.68
C GLY A 123 6.59 -13.89 22.75
N ARG A 124 5.29 -13.62 22.65
CA ARG A 124 4.81 -12.40 22.01
C ARG A 124 4.86 -11.24 23.00
N GLU A 125 4.92 -10.03 22.46
CA GLU A 125 5.06 -8.81 23.25
C GLU A 125 4.05 -8.73 24.39
N ARG A 126 2.75 -8.87 24.10
CA ARG A 126 1.69 -8.80 25.11
C ARG A 126 1.81 -9.83 26.22
N THR A 127 2.18 -11.08 25.89
CA THR A 127 2.36 -12.13 26.88
C THR A 127 3.58 -11.85 27.75
N LEU A 128 4.64 -11.33 27.14
CA LEU A 128 5.84 -10.96 27.88
C LEU A 128 5.67 -9.69 28.70
N GLU A 129 4.77 -8.77 28.32
CA GLU A 129 4.35 -7.63 29.17
C GLU A 129 3.70 -8.13 30.46
N ASP A 130 2.77 -9.11 30.38
CA ASP A 130 2.17 -9.74 31.57
C ASP A 130 3.25 -10.34 32.48
N VAL A 131 4.24 -11.04 31.89
CA VAL A 131 5.35 -11.64 32.63
C VAL A 131 6.25 -10.57 33.24
N TRP A 132 6.59 -9.53 32.46
CA TRP A 132 7.44 -8.41 32.91
C TRP A 132 6.81 -7.70 34.12
N VAL A 133 5.53 -7.34 34.03
CA VAL A 133 4.79 -6.71 35.13
C VAL A 133 4.83 -7.60 36.38
N GLY A 134 4.47 -8.89 36.24
CA GLY A 134 4.44 -9.79 37.39
C GLY A 134 5.81 -10.03 38.03
N LEU A 135 6.89 -10.06 37.25
CA LEU A 135 8.27 -10.19 37.80
C LEU A 135 8.76 -8.88 38.43
N CYS A 136 8.39 -7.72 37.87
CA CYS A 136 8.69 -6.43 38.48
C CYS A 136 7.97 -6.24 39.83
N ASP A 137 6.72 -6.71 39.95
CA ASP A 137 5.98 -6.71 41.22
C ASP A 137 6.68 -7.57 42.30
N LEU A 138 7.43 -8.58 41.88
CA LEU A 138 8.30 -9.39 42.76
C LEU A 138 9.69 -8.77 42.97
N ASN A 139 9.92 -7.52 42.54
CA ASN A 139 11.19 -6.79 42.63
C ASN A 139 12.34 -7.47 41.84
N LEU A 140 12.05 -8.25 40.81
CA LEU A 140 13.07 -8.81 39.95
C LEU A 140 13.39 -7.84 38.81
N ARG A 141 14.67 -7.66 38.50
CA ARG A 141 15.11 -6.93 37.32
C ARG A 141 15.08 -7.86 36.13
N VAL A 142 14.55 -7.37 35.03
CA VAL A 142 14.33 -8.12 33.79
C VAL A 142 14.98 -7.39 32.62
N ALA A 143 15.72 -8.09 31.79
CA ALA A 143 16.15 -7.59 30.50
C ALA A 143 15.12 -7.93 29.44
N TRP A 144 14.88 -7.04 28.47
CA TRP A 144 13.92 -7.26 27.41
C TRP A 144 14.49 -6.88 26.04
N TRP A 145 14.47 -7.85 25.11
CA TRP A 145 14.91 -7.71 23.74
C TRP A 145 13.78 -8.06 22.77
N GLU A 146 13.77 -7.42 21.61
CA GLU A 146 12.83 -7.75 20.54
C GLU A 146 13.58 -8.29 19.33
N ILE A 147 13.11 -9.42 18.77
CA ILE A 147 13.55 -9.91 17.48
C ILE A 147 12.91 -9.03 16.39
N SER A 148 13.74 -8.28 15.69
CA SER A 148 13.35 -7.47 14.54
C SER A 148 13.45 -8.26 13.23
N HIS A 149 13.02 -7.63 12.13
CA HIS A 149 13.18 -8.18 10.79
C HIS A 149 14.67 -8.24 10.39
N PHE A 150 14.99 -9.12 9.45
CA PHE A 150 16.35 -9.25 8.94
C PHE A 150 16.81 -8.01 8.17
N ALA A 151 18.04 -7.59 8.38
CA ALA A 151 18.74 -6.62 7.55
C ALA A 151 19.13 -7.22 6.19
N ALA A 152 19.43 -6.37 5.21
CA ALA A 152 19.70 -6.84 3.84
C ALA A 152 20.76 -7.95 3.72
N PRO A 153 21.91 -7.92 4.43
CA PRO A 153 22.88 -9.03 4.39
C PRO A 153 22.31 -10.33 4.95
N GLN A 154 21.54 -10.25 6.05
CA GLN A 154 20.91 -11.40 6.69
C GLN A 154 19.81 -12.01 5.83
N CYS A 155 19.08 -11.20 5.02
CA CYS A 155 18.10 -11.70 4.06
C CYS A 155 18.76 -12.66 3.07
N ALA A 156 19.92 -12.28 2.51
CA ALA A 156 20.66 -13.10 1.57
C ALA A 156 21.14 -14.42 2.23
N GLU A 157 21.73 -14.33 3.42
CA GLU A 157 22.20 -15.49 4.19
C GLU A 157 21.05 -16.43 4.55
N TYR A 158 19.89 -15.88 4.95
CA TYR A 158 18.70 -16.67 5.28
C TYR A 158 18.17 -17.43 4.05
N ILE A 159 18.01 -16.74 2.91
CA ILE A 159 17.55 -17.37 1.67
C ILE A 159 18.51 -18.50 1.26
N ASP A 160 19.81 -18.25 1.29
CA ASP A 160 20.83 -19.24 0.92
C ASP A 160 20.76 -20.47 1.84
N GLY A 161 20.61 -20.25 3.15
CA GLY A 161 20.43 -21.33 4.13
C GLY A 161 19.18 -22.17 3.90
N VAL A 162 18.05 -21.54 3.59
CA VAL A 162 16.80 -22.24 3.29
C VAL A 162 16.90 -23.02 1.97
N VAL A 163 17.50 -22.44 0.93
CA VAL A 163 17.70 -23.10 -0.36
C VAL A 163 18.62 -24.30 -0.17
N GLN A 164 19.77 -24.14 0.47
CA GLN A 164 20.74 -25.23 0.71
C GLN A 164 20.14 -26.39 1.51
N LYS A 165 19.25 -26.08 2.48
CA LYS A 165 18.57 -27.10 3.29
C LYS A 165 17.54 -27.89 2.49
N ARG A 166 16.80 -27.22 1.58
CA ARG A 166 15.74 -27.85 0.77
C ARG A 166 16.26 -28.50 -0.50
N ASP A 167 17.34 -27.97 -1.04
CA ASP A 167 18.05 -28.47 -2.23
C ASP A 167 19.57 -28.47 -1.97
N PRO A 168 20.11 -29.54 -1.39
CA PRO A 168 21.53 -29.67 -1.07
C PRO A 168 22.45 -29.59 -2.29
N GLU A 169 21.94 -29.82 -3.51
CA GLU A 169 22.69 -29.74 -4.76
C GLU A 169 22.76 -28.32 -5.31
N ALA A 170 21.96 -27.38 -4.74
CA ALA A 170 21.95 -25.99 -5.18
C ALA A 170 23.30 -25.31 -4.94
N THR A 171 23.85 -24.70 -5.98
CA THR A 171 25.14 -23.98 -5.92
C THR A 171 24.91 -22.52 -5.54
N CYS A 172 24.57 -22.26 -4.26
CA CYS A 172 24.29 -20.92 -3.74
C CYS A 172 25.47 -19.94 -3.87
N SER A 173 26.70 -20.45 -4.07
CA SER A 173 27.90 -19.64 -4.31
C SER A 173 28.06 -19.21 -5.78
N SER A 174 27.29 -19.75 -6.73
CA SER A 174 27.37 -19.37 -8.13
C SER A 174 26.99 -17.92 -8.36
N PHE A 175 27.55 -17.29 -9.38
CA PHE A 175 27.22 -15.92 -9.75
C PHE A 175 25.75 -15.80 -10.20
N GLU A 176 25.30 -16.76 -10.99
CA GLU A 176 23.94 -16.81 -11.54
C GLU A 176 22.89 -16.89 -10.44
N TYR A 177 23.12 -17.73 -9.42
CA TYR A 177 22.21 -17.86 -8.29
C TYR A 177 22.16 -16.55 -7.49
N ARG A 178 23.31 -16.00 -7.11
CA ARG A 178 23.36 -14.76 -6.33
C ARG A 178 22.71 -13.59 -7.07
N ALA A 179 22.99 -13.47 -8.37
CA ALA A 179 22.36 -12.43 -9.19
C ALA A 179 20.83 -12.59 -9.26
N ALA A 180 20.32 -13.81 -9.40
CA ALA A 180 18.87 -14.07 -9.40
C ALA A 180 18.23 -13.77 -8.03
N ARG A 181 18.85 -14.20 -6.93
CA ARG A 181 18.42 -13.91 -5.56
C ARG A 181 18.35 -12.41 -5.30
N ASP A 182 19.44 -11.70 -5.61
CA ASP A 182 19.56 -10.27 -5.34
C ASP A 182 18.58 -9.45 -6.19
N ALA A 183 18.35 -9.86 -7.45
CA ALA A 183 17.34 -9.26 -8.32
C ALA A 183 15.91 -9.43 -7.74
N LEU A 184 15.55 -10.64 -7.26
CA LEU A 184 14.26 -10.89 -6.61
C LEU A 184 14.07 -10.02 -5.37
N VAL A 185 15.07 -9.98 -4.48
CA VAL A 185 15.01 -9.18 -3.24
C VAL A 185 14.91 -7.69 -3.55
N ALA A 186 15.67 -7.20 -4.53
CA ALA A 186 15.62 -5.79 -4.97
C ALA A 186 14.25 -5.45 -5.58
N SER A 187 13.69 -6.33 -6.43
CA SER A 187 12.37 -6.15 -7.01
C SER A 187 11.27 -6.11 -5.96
N LEU A 188 11.32 -6.99 -4.94
CA LEU A 188 10.37 -6.97 -3.82
C LEU A 188 10.47 -5.70 -3.00
N ARG A 189 11.69 -5.22 -2.75
CA ARG A 189 11.89 -3.97 -2.02
C ARG A 189 11.36 -2.78 -2.80
N SER A 190 11.60 -2.74 -4.10
CA SER A 190 11.07 -1.71 -4.99
C SER A 190 9.54 -1.76 -5.07
N ALA A 191 8.96 -2.97 -5.16
CA ALA A 191 7.51 -3.14 -5.24
C ALA A 191 6.78 -2.82 -3.93
N ALA A 192 7.39 -3.10 -2.77
CA ALA A 192 6.79 -2.82 -1.46
C ALA A 192 6.76 -1.32 -1.12
N GLU A 193 7.54 -0.52 -1.80
CA GLU A 193 7.67 0.95 -1.66
C GLU A 193 7.66 1.54 -0.23
N GLY A 194 8.17 2.75 -0.04
CA GLY A 194 8.08 3.47 1.21
C GLY A 194 8.94 2.93 2.37
N PRO A 195 8.79 3.52 3.56
CA PRO A 195 9.64 3.25 4.73
C PRO A 195 9.50 1.82 5.29
N HIS A 196 8.40 1.15 5.00
CA HIS A 196 8.09 -0.20 5.49
C HIS A 196 8.64 -1.33 4.60
N ALA A 197 9.17 -1.02 3.41
CA ALA A 197 9.66 -2.01 2.46
C ALA A 197 10.76 -2.90 3.06
N GLY A 198 11.68 -2.34 3.85
CA GLY A 198 12.74 -3.08 4.53
C GLY A 198 12.20 -4.12 5.53
N ALA A 199 11.21 -3.73 6.32
CA ALA A 199 10.57 -4.61 7.30
C ALA A 199 9.77 -5.73 6.63
N PHE A 200 9.09 -5.43 5.53
CA PHE A 200 8.37 -6.42 4.73
C PHE A 200 9.33 -7.45 4.10
N VAL A 201 10.37 -6.99 3.40
CA VAL A 201 11.34 -7.87 2.74
C VAL A 201 12.16 -8.68 3.75
N GLY A 202 12.51 -8.09 4.90
CA GLY A 202 13.25 -8.77 5.97
C GLY A 202 12.41 -9.72 6.83
N TYR A 203 11.13 -9.91 6.50
CA TYR A 203 10.25 -10.81 7.24
C TYR A 203 10.46 -12.27 6.81
N PRO A 204 10.81 -13.21 7.73
CA PRO A 204 11.18 -14.57 7.38
C PRO A 204 10.21 -15.32 6.46
N PRO A 205 8.87 -15.24 6.63
CA PRO A 205 7.94 -15.87 5.72
C PRO A 205 8.04 -15.37 4.27
N VAL A 206 8.35 -14.10 4.05
CA VAL A 206 8.57 -13.54 2.71
C VAL A 206 9.86 -14.10 2.10
N LEU A 207 10.92 -14.21 2.90
CA LEU A 207 12.19 -14.80 2.48
C LEU A 207 12.07 -16.31 2.18
N ASP A 208 11.24 -17.03 2.94
CA ASP A 208 10.90 -18.43 2.66
C ASP A 208 10.22 -18.59 1.29
N ALA A 209 9.31 -17.67 0.95
CA ALA A 209 8.64 -17.68 -0.36
C ALA A 209 9.61 -17.38 -1.50
N VAL A 210 10.53 -16.43 -1.30
CA VAL A 210 11.62 -16.15 -2.26
C VAL A 210 12.50 -17.39 -2.46
N ALA A 211 12.93 -18.04 -1.37
CA ALA A 211 13.72 -19.28 -1.43
C ALA A 211 12.99 -20.39 -2.21
N ALA A 212 11.68 -20.55 -1.95
CA ALA A 212 10.86 -21.52 -2.68
C ALA A 212 10.75 -21.24 -4.18
N MET A 213 10.76 -19.96 -4.58
CA MET A 213 10.77 -19.57 -5.99
C MET A 213 12.10 -19.92 -6.66
N LEU A 214 13.23 -19.71 -5.98
CA LEU A 214 14.56 -20.05 -6.49
C LEU A 214 14.72 -21.57 -6.69
N ILE A 215 14.18 -22.39 -5.78
CA ILE A 215 14.22 -23.85 -5.87
C ILE A 215 13.35 -24.38 -7.02
N LYS A 216 12.16 -23.84 -7.21
CA LYS A 216 11.18 -24.34 -8.19
C LYS A 216 11.54 -24.04 -9.65
N ARG A 217 12.47 -23.12 -9.93
CA ARG A 217 12.80 -22.70 -11.30
C ARG A 217 14.18 -23.19 -11.74
N PRO A 218 14.27 -24.04 -12.76
CA PRO A 218 15.55 -24.57 -13.23
C PRO A 218 16.42 -23.55 -13.97
N ASN A 219 15.86 -22.40 -14.38
CA ASN A 219 16.58 -21.37 -15.14
C ASN A 219 16.74 -20.08 -14.33
N LEU A 220 17.86 -19.98 -13.60
CA LEU A 220 18.21 -18.80 -12.80
C LEU A 220 18.49 -17.56 -13.67
N LEU A 221 18.99 -17.76 -14.91
CA LEU A 221 19.20 -16.64 -15.83
C LEU A 221 17.89 -15.98 -16.22
N SER A 222 16.82 -16.76 -16.43
CA SER A 222 15.51 -16.19 -16.73
C SER A 222 14.92 -15.43 -15.53
N ILE A 223 15.17 -15.90 -14.28
CA ILE A 223 14.80 -15.16 -13.08
C ILE A 223 15.54 -13.82 -13.05
N ARG A 224 16.85 -13.84 -13.24
CA ARG A 224 17.66 -12.63 -13.27
C ARG A 224 17.15 -11.64 -14.33
N GLN A 225 16.99 -12.07 -15.58
CA GLN A 225 16.49 -11.21 -16.67
C GLN A 225 15.09 -10.67 -16.40
N GLN A 226 14.25 -11.48 -15.77
CA GLN A 226 12.89 -11.11 -15.42
C GLN A 226 12.83 -10.10 -14.26
N PHE A 227 13.80 -10.08 -13.33
CA PHE A 227 13.77 -9.28 -12.10
C PHE A 227 14.91 -8.27 -11.97
N GLU A 228 15.74 -8.07 -12.99
CA GLU A 228 16.68 -6.94 -13.04
C GLU A 228 15.93 -5.61 -13.09
N PRO A 229 16.43 -4.55 -12.44
CA PRO A 229 15.74 -3.26 -12.35
C PRO A 229 15.33 -2.66 -13.70
N ASP A 230 16.08 -2.96 -14.76
CA ASP A 230 15.81 -2.49 -16.12
C ASP A 230 15.00 -3.50 -16.96
N GLY A 231 14.63 -4.65 -16.40
CA GLY A 231 14.09 -5.79 -17.15
C GLY A 231 12.62 -6.10 -16.94
N LEU A 232 11.99 -5.60 -15.87
CA LEU A 232 10.59 -5.87 -15.60
C LEU A 232 9.74 -4.60 -15.67
N PRO A 233 8.62 -4.66 -16.42
CA PRO A 233 7.55 -3.69 -16.24
C PRO A 233 6.99 -3.80 -14.79
N ALA A 234 6.44 -2.69 -14.27
CA ALA A 234 5.83 -2.61 -12.95
C ALA A 234 4.84 -3.75 -12.66
N GLU A 235 4.11 -4.20 -13.68
CA GLU A 235 3.20 -5.34 -13.63
C GLU A 235 3.86 -6.62 -13.14
N GLY A 236 5.07 -6.94 -13.57
CA GLY A 236 5.76 -8.15 -13.13
C GLY A 236 6.20 -8.11 -11.67
N ARG A 237 6.46 -6.91 -11.12
CA ARG A 237 6.78 -6.73 -9.70
C ARG A 237 5.55 -6.93 -8.83
N ILE A 238 4.40 -6.41 -9.25
CA ILE A 238 3.13 -6.60 -8.54
C ILE A 238 2.67 -8.05 -8.60
N GLU A 239 2.79 -8.72 -9.76
CA GLU A 239 2.53 -10.17 -9.86
C GLU A 239 3.43 -10.97 -8.89
N LEU A 240 4.68 -10.58 -8.72
CA LEU A 240 5.59 -11.21 -7.76
C LEU A 240 5.07 -11.05 -6.33
N LEU A 241 4.69 -9.82 -5.93
CA LEU A 241 4.08 -9.57 -4.61
C LEU A 241 2.83 -10.41 -4.42
N GLN A 242 1.89 -10.40 -5.35
CA GLN A 242 0.64 -11.17 -5.28
C GLN A 242 0.92 -12.67 -5.15
N ARG A 243 1.89 -13.19 -5.88
CA ARG A 243 2.30 -14.61 -5.81
C ARG A 243 2.90 -14.97 -4.44
N ILE A 244 3.72 -14.09 -3.86
CA ILE A 244 4.29 -14.30 -2.52
C ILE A 244 3.20 -14.25 -1.47
N LEU A 245 2.33 -13.25 -1.53
CA LEU A 245 1.24 -13.07 -0.57
C LEU A 245 0.22 -14.23 -0.64
N GLY A 246 -0.17 -14.63 -1.85
CA GLY A 246 -1.00 -15.82 -2.07
C GLY A 246 -0.35 -17.11 -1.55
N GLY A 247 0.95 -17.29 -1.81
CA GLY A 247 1.70 -18.45 -1.31
C GLY A 247 1.81 -18.51 0.22
N LEU A 248 1.80 -17.35 0.92
CA LEU A 248 1.75 -17.31 2.38
C LEU A 248 0.39 -17.80 2.90
N LEU A 249 -0.72 -17.39 2.26
CA LEU A 249 -2.05 -17.85 2.61
C LEU A 249 -2.21 -19.36 2.35
N GLU A 250 -1.76 -19.85 1.20
CA GLU A 250 -1.79 -21.29 0.87
C GLU A 250 -0.98 -22.13 1.88
N ARG A 251 0.19 -21.64 2.30
CA ARG A 251 0.99 -22.29 3.33
C ARG A 251 0.24 -22.39 4.66
N ASP A 252 -0.45 -21.34 5.07
CA ASP A 252 -1.17 -21.33 6.33
C ASP A 252 -2.42 -22.21 6.28
N GLN A 253 -3.07 -22.35 5.12
CA GLN A 253 -4.12 -23.34 4.92
C GLN A 253 -3.63 -24.76 5.20
N THR A 254 -2.42 -25.10 4.74
CA THR A 254 -1.89 -26.47 4.94
C THR A 254 -1.66 -26.83 6.40
N LYS A 255 -1.34 -25.86 7.26
CA LYS A 255 -1.15 -26.08 8.70
C LYS A 255 -2.44 -26.48 9.42
N ILE A 256 -3.59 -26.06 8.93
CA ILE A 256 -4.91 -26.34 9.52
C ILE A 256 -5.48 -27.68 9.06
N SER A 257 -4.91 -28.30 8.05
CA SER A 257 -5.44 -29.51 7.43
C SER A 257 -5.66 -30.65 8.44
N SER A 258 -4.74 -30.87 9.38
CA SER A 258 -4.88 -31.90 10.43
C SER A 258 -6.01 -31.59 11.40
N MET A 259 -6.13 -30.33 11.81
CA MET A 259 -7.21 -29.86 12.68
C MET A 259 -8.58 -30.01 12.02
N ALA A 260 -8.70 -29.71 10.74
CA ALA A 260 -9.94 -29.87 9.99
C ALA A 260 -10.42 -31.33 9.98
N VAL A 261 -9.50 -32.28 9.78
CA VAL A 261 -9.80 -33.73 9.86
C VAL A 261 -10.31 -34.14 11.24
N GLU A 262 -9.68 -33.66 12.33
CA GLU A 262 -10.08 -33.97 13.70
C GLU A 262 -11.52 -33.57 14.02
N ILE A 263 -12.00 -32.46 13.46
CA ILE A 263 -13.36 -31.95 13.67
C ILE A 263 -14.34 -32.43 12.57
N GLY A 264 -13.90 -33.31 11.66
CA GLY A 264 -14.73 -33.92 10.64
C GLY A 264 -15.10 -32.98 9.50
N VAL A 265 -14.25 -31.98 9.18
CA VAL A 265 -14.44 -31.03 8.10
C VAL A 265 -13.43 -31.30 6.98
N ASP A 266 -13.83 -31.12 5.72
CA ASP A 266 -12.93 -31.32 4.58
C ASP A 266 -11.79 -30.27 4.59
N PRO A 267 -10.52 -30.70 4.72
CA PRO A 267 -9.38 -29.78 4.73
C PRO A 267 -9.26 -28.91 3.49
N LYS A 268 -9.78 -29.37 2.33
CA LYS A 268 -9.72 -28.61 1.08
C LYS A 268 -10.69 -27.44 1.05
N LEU A 269 -11.72 -27.47 1.88
CA LEU A 269 -12.74 -26.43 1.96
C LEU A 269 -12.47 -25.44 3.10
N THR A 270 -11.60 -25.80 4.05
CA THR A 270 -11.31 -25.00 5.23
C THR A 270 -10.17 -24.02 5.01
N TYR A 271 -10.30 -22.84 5.61
CA TYR A 271 -9.26 -21.83 5.72
C TYR A 271 -8.57 -21.49 4.39
N ARG A 272 -9.33 -21.49 3.30
CA ARG A 272 -8.85 -21.09 1.97
C ARG A 272 -8.41 -19.62 1.99
N PRO A 273 -7.56 -19.18 1.08
CA PRO A 273 -7.05 -17.81 1.03
C PRO A 273 -8.13 -16.73 1.23
N HIS A 274 -9.27 -16.83 0.53
CA HIS A 274 -10.39 -15.90 0.68
C HIS A 274 -11.06 -15.98 2.08
N GLU A 275 -11.15 -17.15 2.68
CA GLU A 275 -11.65 -17.29 4.04
C GLU A 275 -10.68 -16.67 5.06
N GLN A 276 -9.37 -16.81 4.82
CA GLN A 276 -8.34 -16.19 5.66
C GLN A 276 -8.43 -14.66 5.63
N THR A 277 -8.61 -14.06 4.45
CA THR A 277 -8.77 -12.60 4.31
C THR A 277 -10.01 -12.10 5.06
N ARG A 278 -11.14 -12.83 5.01
CA ARG A 278 -12.36 -12.51 5.77
C ARG A 278 -12.16 -12.63 7.28
N TRP A 279 -11.47 -13.67 7.77
CA TRP A 279 -11.12 -13.79 9.19
C TRP A 279 -10.21 -12.64 9.65
N LEU A 280 -9.22 -12.26 8.86
CA LEU A 280 -8.35 -11.12 9.16
C LEU A 280 -9.17 -9.83 9.28
N CYS A 281 -10.06 -9.55 8.32
CA CYS A 281 -10.94 -8.40 8.38
C CYS A 281 -11.90 -8.45 9.59
N HIS A 282 -12.41 -9.64 9.93
CA HIS A 282 -13.23 -9.81 11.13
C HIS A 282 -12.47 -9.42 12.40
N PHE A 283 -11.24 -9.89 12.56
CA PHE A 283 -10.46 -9.65 13.77
C PHE A 283 -9.82 -8.26 13.86
N LEU A 284 -9.50 -7.65 12.74
CA LEU A 284 -8.76 -6.39 12.68
C LEU A 284 -9.64 -5.17 12.39
N GLU A 285 -10.71 -5.36 11.61
CA GLU A 285 -11.58 -4.27 11.17
C GLU A 285 -13.00 -4.38 11.75
N GLY A 286 -13.31 -5.47 12.48
CA GLY A 286 -14.64 -5.72 13.05
C GLY A 286 -15.71 -6.11 12.02
N ALA A 287 -15.30 -6.55 10.84
CA ALA A 287 -16.22 -7.03 9.81
C ALA A 287 -16.95 -8.31 10.20
N ASP A 288 -18.02 -8.66 9.49
CA ASP A 288 -18.70 -9.93 9.66
C ASP A 288 -17.77 -11.12 9.39
N PRO A 289 -17.84 -12.19 10.18
CA PRO A 289 -17.05 -13.39 9.96
C PRO A 289 -17.40 -14.04 8.61
N PRO A 290 -16.50 -14.89 8.05
CA PRO A 290 -16.80 -15.60 6.82
C PRO A 290 -17.99 -16.54 6.97
N ASP A 291 -18.73 -16.76 5.87
CA ASP A 291 -19.77 -17.77 5.82
C ASP A 291 -19.18 -19.19 5.91
N LEU A 292 -19.62 -19.94 6.89
CA LEU A 292 -19.21 -21.31 7.16
C LEU A 292 -20.32 -22.33 6.82
N ALA A 293 -21.21 -22.01 5.88
CA ALA A 293 -22.31 -22.90 5.48
C ALA A 293 -21.83 -24.28 4.99
N TYR A 294 -20.61 -24.38 4.51
CA TYR A 294 -19.98 -25.65 4.11
C TYR A 294 -19.73 -26.61 5.30
N ILE A 295 -19.74 -26.11 6.54
CA ILE A 295 -19.66 -26.94 7.76
C ILE A 295 -21.08 -27.23 8.23
N ALA A 296 -21.60 -28.41 7.92
CA ALA A 296 -22.99 -28.76 8.19
C ALA A 296 -23.32 -28.86 9.70
N SER A 297 -22.40 -29.39 10.51
CA SER A 297 -22.60 -29.56 11.97
C SER A 297 -22.39 -28.24 12.71
N ALA A 298 -23.38 -27.83 13.51
CA ALA A 298 -23.28 -26.62 14.34
C ALA A 298 -22.15 -26.74 15.39
N THR A 299 -21.98 -27.95 15.99
CA THR A 299 -20.90 -28.21 16.94
C THR A 299 -19.53 -28.12 16.28
N ALA A 300 -19.36 -28.76 15.11
CA ALA A 300 -18.11 -28.67 14.35
C ALA A 300 -17.81 -27.24 13.95
N ARG A 301 -18.83 -26.44 13.60
CA ARG A 301 -18.68 -25.02 13.28
C ARG A 301 -18.19 -24.20 14.48
N GLN A 302 -18.76 -24.42 15.67
CA GLN A 302 -18.30 -23.75 16.88
C GLN A 302 -16.86 -24.13 17.25
N ASP A 303 -16.51 -25.39 17.16
CA ASP A 303 -15.14 -25.87 17.40
C ASP A 303 -14.16 -25.31 16.39
N TYR A 304 -14.58 -25.22 15.12
CA TYR A 304 -13.80 -24.61 14.07
C TYR A 304 -13.51 -23.14 14.36
N VAL A 305 -14.55 -22.34 14.62
CA VAL A 305 -14.40 -20.90 14.94
C VAL A 305 -13.47 -20.69 16.13
N LYS A 306 -13.62 -21.47 17.20
CA LYS A 306 -12.75 -21.37 18.37
C LYS A 306 -11.27 -21.63 18.03
N ARG A 307 -11.01 -22.67 17.25
CA ARG A 307 -9.63 -23.02 16.85
C ARG A 307 -9.04 -22.00 15.86
N ILE A 308 -9.84 -21.53 14.89
CA ILE A 308 -9.40 -20.50 13.95
C ILE A 308 -9.10 -19.19 14.68
N SER A 309 -9.91 -18.78 15.65
CA SER A 309 -9.64 -17.55 16.43
C SER A 309 -8.27 -17.59 17.12
N THR A 310 -7.88 -18.77 17.63
CA THR A 310 -6.56 -18.96 18.22
C THR A 310 -5.46 -18.95 17.15
N PHE A 311 -5.66 -19.68 16.05
CA PHE A 311 -4.68 -19.78 14.97
C PHE A 311 -4.47 -18.44 14.24
N ALA A 312 -5.55 -17.72 13.93
CA ALA A 312 -5.49 -16.42 13.24
C ALA A 312 -4.80 -15.34 14.07
N SER A 313 -4.69 -15.50 15.40
CA SER A 313 -3.87 -14.61 16.22
C SER A 313 -2.38 -14.67 15.84
N GLU A 314 -1.94 -15.76 15.21
CA GLU A 314 -0.56 -16.01 14.77
C GLU A 314 -0.33 -15.81 13.28
N HIS A 315 -1.37 -15.34 12.57
CA HIS A 315 -1.30 -15.18 11.12
C HIS A 315 -0.16 -14.22 10.72
N PRO A 316 0.62 -14.53 9.66
CA PRO A 316 1.75 -13.69 9.21
C PRO A 316 1.38 -12.25 8.86
N PHE A 317 0.12 -12.00 8.46
CA PHE A 317 -0.37 -10.67 8.10
C PHE A 317 -0.77 -9.82 9.30
N ARG A 318 -0.69 -10.39 10.51
CA ARG A 318 -1.16 -9.76 11.74
C ARG A 318 -0.03 -9.62 12.76
N THR A 319 -0.06 -8.52 13.51
CA THR A 319 0.75 -8.32 14.72
C THR A 319 -0.21 -7.80 15.78
N GLU A 320 -0.52 -8.66 16.75
CA GLU A 320 -1.56 -8.40 17.76
C GLU A 320 -2.92 -8.01 17.12
N ASN A 321 -3.38 -6.79 17.36
CA ASN A 321 -4.62 -6.25 16.80
C ASN A 321 -4.39 -5.26 15.64
N LYS A 322 -3.27 -5.40 14.92
CA LYS A 322 -2.90 -4.53 13.81
C LYS A 322 -2.41 -5.36 12.62
N TRP A 323 -2.46 -4.78 11.45
CA TRP A 323 -1.79 -5.32 10.28
C TRP A 323 -0.27 -5.30 10.47
N ALA A 324 0.38 -6.39 10.12
CA ALA A 324 1.83 -6.51 10.27
C ALA A 324 2.61 -5.63 9.27
N SER A 325 1.99 -5.26 8.17
CA SER A 325 2.55 -4.36 7.16
C SER A 325 1.42 -3.76 6.33
N PRO A 326 1.55 -2.50 5.86
CA PRO A 326 0.63 -1.90 4.89
C PRO A 326 0.50 -2.71 3.58
N VAL A 327 1.54 -3.45 3.20
CA VAL A 327 1.52 -4.33 2.01
C VAL A 327 0.48 -5.45 2.18
N PHE A 328 0.44 -6.09 3.37
CA PHE A 328 -0.54 -7.13 3.67
C PHE A 328 -1.96 -6.56 3.70
N GLU A 329 -2.12 -5.40 4.31
CA GLU A 329 -3.38 -4.69 4.43
C GLU A 329 -3.94 -4.34 3.05
N SER A 330 -3.15 -3.70 2.18
CA SER A 330 -3.56 -3.35 0.82
C SER A 330 -3.90 -4.57 -0.03
N TYR A 331 -3.15 -5.67 0.14
CA TYR A 331 -3.46 -6.92 -0.54
C TYR A 331 -4.81 -7.50 -0.09
N VAL A 332 -5.07 -7.56 1.21
CA VAL A 332 -6.35 -8.04 1.73
C VAL A 332 -7.49 -7.12 1.30
N ALA A 333 -7.29 -5.80 1.36
CA ALA A 333 -8.27 -4.84 0.88
C ALA A 333 -8.58 -5.02 -0.61
N SER A 334 -7.59 -5.37 -1.43
CA SER A 334 -7.82 -5.65 -2.86
C SER A 334 -8.61 -6.94 -3.09
N VAL A 335 -8.40 -7.98 -2.29
CA VAL A 335 -9.16 -9.24 -2.36
C VAL A 335 -10.62 -9.04 -1.91
N GLU A 336 -10.85 -8.18 -0.93
CA GLU A 336 -12.16 -7.89 -0.36
C GLU A 336 -12.79 -6.61 -0.94
N PHE A 337 -12.25 -6.09 -2.03
CA PHE A 337 -12.59 -4.77 -2.57
C PHE A 337 -14.08 -4.61 -2.91
N ASP A 338 -14.70 -5.65 -3.45
CA ASP A 338 -16.11 -5.65 -3.85
C ASP A 338 -17.07 -6.02 -2.70
N ASN A 339 -16.54 -6.40 -1.53
CA ASN A 339 -17.33 -7.02 -0.47
C ASN A 339 -17.80 -6.03 0.62
N SER A 340 -17.56 -4.73 0.48
CA SER A 340 -17.93 -3.68 1.45
C SER A 340 -17.49 -3.98 2.90
N VAL A 341 -16.36 -4.65 3.05
CA VAL A 341 -15.83 -5.09 4.36
C VAL A 341 -15.25 -3.94 5.15
N PHE A 342 -14.62 -3.00 4.44
CA PHE A 342 -14.02 -1.82 5.02
C PHE A 342 -15.01 -0.65 5.00
N SER A 343 -15.01 0.17 6.05
CA SER A 343 -15.75 1.42 6.00
C SER A 343 -15.15 2.36 4.94
N PRO A 344 -15.94 3.30 4.37
CA PRO A 344 -15.44 4.24 3.36
C PRO A 344 -14.17 4.98 3.78
N ALA A 345 -14.14 5.51 4.99
CA ALA A 345 -12.99 6.23 5.52
C ALA A 345 -11.75 5.33 5.66
N ARG A 346 -11.97 4.08 6.10
CA ARG A 346 -10.90 3.11 6.29
C ARG A 346 -10.29 2.65 4.97
N LEU A 347 -11.12 2.43 3.95
CA LEU A 347 -10.64 2.06 2.62
C LEU A 347 -9.78 3.16 1.99
N VAL A 348 -10.18 4.43 2.15
CA VAL A 348 -9.37 5.58 1.71
C VAL A 348 -8.05 5.67 2.48
N GLU A 349 -8.05 5.43 3.79
CA GLU A 349 -6.85 5.40 4.62
C GLU A 349 -5.86 4.31 4.17
N ILE A 350 -6.37 3.12 3.83
CA ILE A 350 -5.54 2.02 3.28
C ILE A 350 -4.88 2.47 1.96
N GLY A 351 -5.63 3.09 1.07
CA GLY A 351 -5.08 3.64 -0.17
C GLY A 351 -3.97 4.66 0.09
N ASP A 352 -4.19 5.58 1.02
CA ASP A 352 -3.25 6.66 1.35
C ASP A 352 -1.96 6.14 2.03
N THR A 353 -2.03 5.00 2.72
CA THR A 353 -0.92 4.50 3.54
C THR A 353 0.18 3.81 2.73
N SER A 354 -0.16 3.01 1.73
CA SER A 354 0.81 2.13 1.05
C SER A 354 1.05 2.42 -0.42
N GLY A 355 0.15 3.13 -1.06
CA GLY A 355 0.21 3.34 -2.51
C GLY A 355 0.00 2.08 -3.38
N LEU A 356 -0.21 0.90 -2.77
CA LEU A 356 -0.28 -0.39 -3.48
C LEU A 356 -1.70 -0.88 -3.79
N LEU A 357 -2.74 -0.24 -3.24
CA LEU A 357 -4.11 -0.72 -3.41
C LEU A 357 -4.53 -0.76 -4.88
N LEU A 358 -4.27 0.31 -5.64
CA LEU A 358 -4.54 0.34 -7.07
C LEU A 358 -3.72 -0.72 -7.83
N ASP A 359 -2.47 -0.92 -7.45
CA ASP A 359 -1.60 -1.90 -8.07
C ASP A 359 -2.13 -3.33 -7.92
N PHE A 360 -2.68 -3.67 -6.76
CA PHE A 360 -3.30 -4.97 -6.52
C PHE A 360 -4.67 -5.13 -7.19
N VAL A 361 -5.48 -4.08 -7.25
CA VAL A 361 -6.81 -4.08 -7.89
C VAL A 361 -6.69 -3.97 -9.42
N GLY A 362 -5.76 -3.18 -9.93
CA GLY A 362 -5.67 -2.73 -11.31
C GLY A 362 -5.20 -3.75 -12.35
N GLY A 363 -5.07 -5.04 -12.00
CA GLY A 363 -4.82 -6.12 -12.98
C GLY A 363 -6.04 -6.50 -13.83
N GLN A 364 -7.21 -5.89 -13.56
CA GLN A 364 -8.44 -6.10 -14.30
C GLN A 364 -8.62 -4.97 -15.33
N SER A 365 -8.95 -5.31 -16.56
CA SER A 365 -9.40 -4.34 -17.56
C SER A 365 -10.83 -3.91 -17.22
N ASP A 366 -11.10 -2.61 -17.26
CA ASP A 366 -12.43 -2.02 -17.09
C ASP A 366 -13.07 -2.28 -15.70
N LEU A 367 -12.50 -1.67 -14.68
CA LEU A 367 -13.05 -1.70 -13.31
C LEU A 367 -14.41 -1.03 -13.25
N LEU A 368 -15.38 -1.67 -12.60
CA LEU A 368 -16.64 -1.05 -12.21
C LEU A 368 -16.56 -0.68 -10.73
N ILE A 369 -16.61 0.62 -10.42
CA ILE A 369 -16.33 1.09 -9.06
C ILE A 369 -17.40 2.07 -8.54
N THR A 370 -17.54 2.13 -7.23
CA THR A 370 -18.33 3.12 -6.49
C THR A 370 -17.51 4.37 -6.18
N GLU A 371 -18.15 5.43 -5.69
CA GLU A 371 -17.48 6.68 -5.27
C GLU A 371 -16.45 6.43 -4.15
N THR A 372 -16.76 5.56 -3.20
CA THR A 372 -15.84 5.17 -2.12
C THR A 372 -14.61 4.43 -2.66
N GLN A 373 -14.83 3.48 -3.54
CA GLN A 373 -13.74 2.72 -4.18
C GLN A 373 -12.87 3.64 -5.04
N PHE A 374 -13.49 4.56 -5.79
CA PHE A 374 -12.76 5.60 -6.52
C PHE A 374 -11.86 6.42 -5.61
N ALA A 375 -12.40 6.93 -4.49
CA ALA A 375 -11.64 7.72 -3.53
C ALA A 375 -10.43 6.96 -2.97
N ALA A 376 -10.59 5.68 -2.65
CA ALA A 376 -9.51 4.83 -2.14
C ALA A 376 -8.42 4.56 -3.19
N LEU A 377 -8.81 4.26 -4.43
CA LEU A 377 -7.86 4.04 -5.51
C LEU A 377 -7.12 5.33 -5.89
N HIS A 378 -7.83 6.46 -5.89
CA HIS A 378 -7.21 7.76 -6.11
C HIS A 378 -6.23 8.14 -4.99
N ALA A 379 -6.57 7.88 -3.72
CA ALA A 379 -5.65 8.05 -2.60
C ALA A 379 -4.38 7.19 -2.77
N SER A 380 -4.55 5.94 -3.23
CA SER A 380 -3.42 5.05 -3.53
C SER A 380 -2.49 5.58 -4.63
N ILE A 381 -3.04 6.24 -5.66
CA ILE A 381 -2.23 6.92 -6.68
C ILE A 381 -1.40 8.05 -6.07
N ILE A 382 -2.03 8.90 -5.28
CA ILE A 382 -1.33 10.04 -4.66
C ILE A 382 -0.23 9.55 -3.70
N ALA A 383 -0.51 8.51 -2.92
CA ALA A 383 0.47 7.90 -2.01
C ALA A 383 1.65 7.23 -2.74
N SER A 384 1.43 6.72 -3.96
CA SER A 384 2.48 6.11 -4.78
C SER A 384 3.37 7.15 -5.48
N GLU A 385 3.04 8.44 -5.39
CA GLU A 385 3.79 9.50 -6.03
C GLU A 385 5.18 9.66 -5.42
N SER A 386 6.22 9.32 -6.19
CA SER A 386 7.60 9.63 -5.86
C SER A 386 8.02 10.91 -6.62
N ILE A 387 9.13 11.55 -6.21
CA ILE A 387 9.66 12.77 -6.84
C ILE A 387 9.83 12.67 -8.38
N ARG A 388 9.82 11.45 -8.93
CA ARG A 388 9.99 11.16 -10.36
C ARG A 388 8.77 10.54 -11.04
N SER A 389 7.69 10.28 -10.32
CA SER A 389 6.46 9.73 -10.91
C SER A 389 5.51 10.85 -11.28
N MET A 390 4.82 10.67 -12.41
CA MET A 390 3.70 11.51 -12.79
C MET A 390 2.43 10.70 -12.68
N THR A 391 1.50 11.18 -11.89
CA THR A 391 0.19 10.58 -11.72
C THR A 391 -0.88 11.42 -12.38
N ASN A 392 -1.98 10.80 -12.77
CA ASN A 392 -3.16 11.50 -13.26
C ASN A 392 -4.40 10.65 -13.05
N THR A 393 -5.43 11.27 -12.53
CA THR A 393 -6.78 10.70 -12.49
C THR A 393 -7.72 11.58 -13.32
N SER A 394 -8.45 10.98 -14.24
CA SER A 394 -9.43 11.70 -15.06
C SER A 394 -10.76 10.98 -15.04
N ILE A 395 -11.85 11.72 -14.81
CA ILE A 395 -13.24 11.22 -14.87
C ILE A 395 -14.11 12.18 -15.68
N LYS A 396 -14.98 11.59 -16.47
CA LYS A 396 -15.91 12.31 -17.34
C LYS A 396 -17.28 11.67 -17.30
N GLN A 397 -18.31 12.47 -17.10
CA GLN A 397 -19.70 11.99 -17.13
C GLN A 397 -20.11 11.63 -18.55
N GLU A 398 -20.74 10.46 -18.69
CA GLU A 398 -21.35 9.97 -19.91
C GLU A 398 -22.85 10.35 -19.97
N LEU A 399 -23.49 10.13 -21.13
CA LEU A 399 -24.88 10.49 -21.35
C LEU A 399 -25.88 9.68 -20.49
N ASP A 400 -25.47 8.51 -20.03
CA ASP A 400 -26.28 7.64 -19.17
C ASP A 400 -26.15 7.97 -17.68
N GLY A 401 -25.39 9.02 -17.32
CA GLY A 401 -25.15 9.46 -15.95
C GLY A 401 -24.00 8.73 -15.25
N THR A 402 -23.42 7.69 -15.84
CA THR A 402 -22.19 7.06 -15.33
C THR A 402 -20.98 7.94 -15.63
N PHE A 403 -19.86 7.63 -14.97
CA PHE A 403 -18.59 8.29 -15.25
C PHE A 403 -17.58 7.30 -15.85
N ASP A 404 -17.02 7.65 -16.99
CA ASP A 404 -15.88 6.96 -17.59
C ASP A 404 -14.58 7.62 -17.10
N GLY A 405 -13.62 6.81 -16.68
CA GLY A 405 -12.40 7.35 -16.09
C GLY A 405 -11.16 6.52 -16.34
N MET A 406 -10.03 7.10 -15.94
CA MET A 406 -8.75 6.41 -15.94
C MET A 406 -7.89 6.85 -14.76
N PHE A 407 -7.13 5.91 -14.24
CA PHE A 407 -5.97 6.10 -13.38
C PHE A 407 -4.70 5.90 -14.23
N ALA A 408 -3.75 6.81 -14.14
CA ALA A 408 -2.48 6.71 -14.84
C ALA A 408 -1.31 6.99 -13.91
N ILE A 409 -0.31 6.12 -13.94
CA ILE A 409 0.94 6.23 -13.17
C ILE A 409 2.11 6.07 -14.13
N ASP A 410 2.99 7.08 -14.18
CA ASP A 410 4.27 7.05 -14.90
C ASP A 410 5.40 7.12 -13.88
N ARG A 411 6.08 6.02 -13.65
CA ARG A 411 7.15 5.89 -12.63
C ARG A 411 8.54 6.23 -13.16
N GLY A 412 8.66 6.68 -14.39
CA GLY A 412 9.95 6.95 -15.01
C GLY A 412 10.77 5.67 -15.28
N GLY A 413 11.27 5.50 -16.51
CA GLY A 413 12.00 4.29 -16.90
C GLY A 413 11.13 3.09 -17.27
N GLU A 414 9.82 3.15 -17.07
CA GLU A 414 8.84 2.12 -17.41
C GLU A 414 7.70 2.71 -18.25
N PRO A 415 7.01 1.91 -19.09
CA PRO A 415 5.79 2.37 -19.74
C PRO A 415 4.75 2.80 -18.72
N ALA A 416 4.07 3.89 -19.00
CA ALA A 416 3.01 4.40 -18.14
C ALA A 416 1.90 3.34 -17.97
N ARG A 417 1.53 3.07 -16.72
CA ARG A 417 0.43 2.17 -16.42
C ARG A 417 -0.88 2.93 -16.44
N VAL A 418 -1.83 2.46 -17.24
CA VAL A 418 -3.17 3.04 -17.34
C VAL A 418 -4.20 1.98 -16.94
N THR A 419 -5.07 2.33 -15.99
CA THR A 419 -6.21 1.50 -15.57
C THR A 419 -7.50 2.27 -15.88
N ASN A 420 -8.31 1.76 -16.79
CA ASN A 420 -9.61 2.33 -17.10
C ASN A 420 -10.67 1.85 -16.12
N PHE A 421 -11.67 2.69 -15.84
CA PHE A 421 -12.77 2.34 -14.96
C PHE A 421 -14.08 3.02 -15.37
N LYS A 422 -15.20 2.42 -14.95
CA LYS A 422 -16.50 3.06 -14.92
C LYS A 422 -16.92 3.26 -13.46
N LEU A 423 -17.35 4.48 -13.13
CA LEU A 423 -17.86 4.81 -11.81
C LEU A 423 -19.37 5.01 -11.91
N ILE A 424 -20.09 4.33 -11.02
CA ILE A 424 -21.52 4.51 -10.83
C ILE A 424 -21.71 5.38 -9.61
N PRO A 425 -22.25 6.60 -9.77
CA PRO A 425 -22.53 7.48 -8.63
C PRO A 425 -23.70 6.95 -7.79
N ASP A 426 -23.66 7.20 -6.49
CA ASP A 426 -24.72 6.79 -5.56
C ASP A 426 -26.04 7.56 -5.83
N SER A 427 -25.94 8.76 -6.40
CA SER A 427 -27.08 9.61 -6.77
C SER A 427 -26.98 10.04 -8.21
N ALA A 428 -28.07 9.95 -8.95
CA ALA A 428 -28.12 10.45 -10.33
C ALA A 428 -27.74 11.94 -10.39
N ASP A 429 -26.90 12.32 -11.35
CA ASP A 429 -26.45 13.69 -11.59
C ASP A 429 -25.60 14.34 -10.46
N VAL A 430 -25.20 13.59 -9.44
CA VAL A 430 -24.33 14.08 -8.35
C VAL A 430 -23.16 13.15 -8.21
N LEU A 431 -21.96 13.67 -8.34
CA LEU A 431 -20.70 12.96 -8.05
C LEU A 431 -20.18 13.42 -6.70
N GLU A 432 -20.07 12.50 -5.74
CA GLU A 432 -19.42 12.76 -4.46
C GLU A 432 -17.94 12.39 -4.53
N ILE A 433 -17.06 13.33 -4.18
CA ILE A 433 -15.62 13.10 -4.13
C ILE A 433 -15.14 13.14 -2.68
N LEU A 434 -14.60 12.01 -2.23
CA LEU A 434 -13.94 11.87 -0.94
C LEU A 434 -12.42 11.74 -1.17
N GLY A 435 -11.61 12.13 -0.19
CA GLY A 435 -10.17 11.93 -0.21
C GLY A 435 -9.36 13.08 -0.81
N PRO A 436 -8.14 12.80 -1.28
CA PRO A 436 -7.25 13.83 -1.78
C PRO A 436 -7.76 14.44 -3.09
N LEU A 437 -7.51 15.74 -3.27
CA LEU A 437 -7.89 16.51 -4.46
C LEU A 437 -6.63 17.03 -5.17
N ALA A 438 -5.76 16.14 -5.58
CA ALA A 438 -4.55 16.44 -6.34
C ALA A 438 -4.49 15.57 -7.58
N GLU A 439 -3.83 16.01 -8.64
CA GLU A 439 -3.66 15.26 -9.90
C GLU A 439 -4.98 14.71 -10.47
N LEU A 440 -6.08 15.46 -10.30
CA LEU A 440 -7.45 15.05 -10.58
C LEU A 440 -8.11 15.95 -11.62
N SER A 441 -8.73 15.35 -12.63
CA SER A 441 -9.54 16.04 -13.63
C SER A 441 -10.96 15.48 -13.61
N VAL A 442 -11.94 16.33 -13.33
CA VAL A 442 -13.36 15.96 -13.28
C VAL A 442 -14.14 16.76 -14.32
N ARG A 443 -14.93 16.09 -15.13
CA ARG A 443 -15.88 16.73 -16.04
C ARG A 443 -17.27 16.14 -15.83
N SER A 444 -18.19 16.97 -15.34
CA SER A 444 -19.59 16.61 -15.07
C SER A 444 -20.53 17.63 -15.69
N GLN A 445 -21.69 17.20 -16.14
CA GLN A 445 -22.78 18.11 -16.48
C GLN A 445 -23.65 18.42 -15.26
N GLY A 446 -23.70 17.50 -14.28
CA GLY A 446 -24.44 17.63 -13.03
C GLY A 446 -23.63 18.31 -11.93
N ALA A 447 -23.93 17.96 -10.68
CA ALA A 447 -23.28 18.51 -9.50
C ALA A 447 -22.07 17.66 -9.07
N VAL A 448 -21.01 18.33 -8.61
CA VAL A 448 -19.87 17.72 -7.92
C VAL A 448 -19.87 18.19 -6.47
N VAL A 449 -19.94 17.25 -5.54
CA VAL A 449 -19.92 17.50 -4.10
C VAL A 449 -18.61 17.00 -3.53
N ILE A 450 -17.84 17.90 -2.97
CA ILE A 450 -16.56 17.59 -2.35
C ILE A 450 -16.76 17.45 -0.85
N LYS A 451 -16.60 16.24 -0.35
CA LYS A 451 -16.73 15.91 1.09
C LYS A 451 -15.44 16.31 1.81
N GLY A 452 -15.50 17.39 2.56
CA GLY A 452 -14.39 17.89 3.34
C GLY A 452 -14.13 17.09 4.61
N LYS A 453 -12.87 17.06 5.06
CA LYS A 453 -12.51 16.58 6.39
C LYS A 453 -12.89 17.62 7.46
N PRO A 454 -13.05 17.23 8.73
CA PRO A 454 -13.35 18.20 9.83
C PRO A 454 -12.30 19.30 9.97
N GLN A 455 -11.05 19.04 9.56
CA GLN A 455 -9.95 19.99 9.61
C GLN A 455 -9.95 20.97 8.43
N GLY A 456 -10.56 20.61 7.31
CA GLY A 456 -10.58 21.35 6.07
C GLY A 456 -10.40 20.45 4.86
N THR A 457 -10.60 21.03 3.67
CA THR A 457 -10.40 20.36 2.40
C THR A 457 -9.10 20.85 1.75
N VAL A 458 -8.16 19.94 1.53
CA VAL A 458 -6.90 20.27 0.86
C VAL A 458 -7.08 20.15 -0.65
N LEU A 459 -6.89 21.27 -1.35
CA LEU A 459 -6.80 21.31 -2.81
C LEU A 459 -5.33 21.17 -3.20
N GLY A 460 -5.03 20.08 -3.89
CA GLY A 460 -3.66 19.78 -4.32
C GLY A 460 -3.31 20.34 -5.68
N PRO A 461 -2.08 20.18 -6.12
CA PRO A 461 -1.66 20.60 -7.44
C PRO A 461 -2.38 19.79 -8.53
N ASP A 462 -2.51 20.41 -9.69
CA ASP A 462 -3.08 19.83 -10.91
C ASP A 462 -4.54 19.34 -10.77
N LEU A 463 -5.34 20.10 -10.00
CA LEU A 463 -6.78 19.89 -9.85
C LEU A 463 -7.57 20.67 -10.92
N PHE A 464 -8.42 19.97 -11.65
CA PHE A 464 -9.35 20.57 -12.61
C PHE A 464 -10.75 19.99 -12.42
N ILE A 465 -11.73 20.83 -12.07
CA ILE A 465 -13.13 20.46 -11.97
C ILE A 465 -13.95 21.33 -12.91
N HIS A 466 -14.70 20.69 -13.79
CA HIS A 466 -15.69 21.34 -14.65
C HIS A 466 -17.04 20.67 -14.40
N ALA A 467 -18.03 21.43 -13.89
CA ALA A 467 -19.34 20.90 -13.54
C ALA A 467 -20.47 21.90 -13.76
N GLY A 468 -21.73 21.43 -13.75
CA GLY A 468 -22.88 22.31 -13.64
C GLY A 468 -22.85 23.04 -12.31
N ALA A 469 -22.78 22.31 -11.22
CA ALA A 469 -22.66 22.87 -9.88
C ALA A 469 -21.47 22.26 -9.12
N VAL A 470 -20.79 23.07 -8.30
CA VAL A 470 -19.73 22.59 -7.40
C VAL A 470 -20.02 23.02 -5.98
N ARG A 471 -20.01 22.08 -5.04
CA ARG A 471 -20.24 22.32 -3.62
C ARG A 471 -19.14 21.72 -2.77
N PHE A 472 -18.53 22.53 -1.93
CA PHE A 472 -17.58 22.08 -0.93
C PHE A 472 -18.30 21.93 0.42
N GLU A 473 -18.24 20.73 0.99
CA GLU A 473 -18.72 20.43 2.33
C GLU A 473 -17.53 20.38 3.28
N GLY A 474 -17.34 21.41 4.07
CA GLY A 474 -16.23 21.51 5.01
C GLY A 474 -16.06 22.93 5.54
N PRO A 475 -15.31 23.12 6.63
CA PRO A 475 -15.19 24.43 7.28
C PRO A 475 -14.26 25.39 6.56
N ALA A 476 -13.25 24.89 5.87
CA ALA A 476 -12.21 25.69 5.22
C ALA A 476 -11.57 24.97 4.03
N LEU A 477 -10.93 25.75 3.14
CA LEU A 477 -10.03 25.24 2.12
C LEU A 477 -8.57 25.46 2.55
N GLU A 478 -7.74 24.48 2.25
CA GLU A 478 -6.28 24.52 2.32
C GLU A 478 -5.70 24.27 0.93
N PHE A 479 -4.49 24.77 0.68
CA PHE A 479 -3.85 24.62 -0.62
C PHE A 479 -2.48 23.96 -0.45
N ALA A 480 -2.29 22.81 -1.11
CA ALA A 480 -0.99 22.19 -1.22
C ALA A 480 -0.19 22.87 -2.35
N ARG A 481 1.02 23.31 -2.02
CA ARG A 481 1.91 23.93 -3.02
C ARG A 481 2.53 22.88 -3.91
N ARG A 482 2.71 23.23 -5.19
CA ARG A 482 3.53 22.48 -6.12
C ARG A 482 4.99 22.50 -5.65
N SER A 483 5.69 21.37 -5.73
CA SER A 483 7.12 21.35 -5.45
C SER A 483 7.87 22.24 -6.46
N GLU A 484 8.89 22.99 -6.01
CA GLU A 484 9.66 23.93 -6.85
C GLU A 484 10.34 23.29 -8.08
N VAL A 485 10.48 21.96 -8.10
CA VAL A 485 11.10 21.19 -9.18
C VAL A 485 10.29 21.28 -10.49
N ASP A 486 8.97 21.47 -10.40
CA ASP A 486 8.10 21.60 -11.58
C ASP A 486 8.00 23.03 -12.12
N SER A 487 8.56 24.03 -11.45
CA SER A 487 8.43 25.44 -11.78
C SER A 487 9.43 25.98 -12.83
N ALA A 488 10.26 25.13 -13.40
CA ALA A 488 11.27 25.52 -14.40
C ALA A 488 10.69 25.77 -15.79
N GLY A 489 9.69 26.66 -15.91
CA GLY A 489 9.19 26.99 -17.24
C GLY A 489 7.98 27.90 -17.32
N GLY A 490 8.16 29.18 -17.08
CA GLY A 490 7.21 30.22 -17.48
C GLY A 490 5.89 30.25 -16.69
N GLU A 491 5.15 31.39 -16.76
CA GLU A 491 3.81 31.49 -16.14
C GLU A 491 2.94 30.30 -16.54
N SER A 492 2.79 29.37 -15.62
CA SER A 492 2.01 28.15 -15.77
C SER A 492 0.53 28.47 -15.61
N GLU A 493 -0.33 27.67 -16.22
CA GLU A 493 -1.75 27.66 -15.86
C GLU A 493 -1.89 27.48 -14.36
N PRO A 494 -3.00 27.99 -13.77
CA PRO A 494 -3.31 27.77 -12.36
C PRO A 494 -3.24 26.29 -12.00
N SER A 495 -2.67 26.03 -10.87
CA SER A 495 -2.56 24.66 -10.33
C SER A 495 -3.93 24.07 -9.98
N VAL A 496 -4.88 24.95 -9.62
CA VAL A 496 -6.25 24.58 -9.27
C VAL A 496 -7.22 25.41 -10.13
N VAL A 497 -8.07 24.74 -10.89
CA VAL A 497 -9.12 25.36 -11.70
C VAL A 497 -10.46 24.69 -11.36
N ILE A 498 -11.42 25.49 -10.93
CA ILE A 498 -12.78 25.04 -10.66
C ILE A 498 -13.74 25.86 -11.51
N GLU A 499 -14.37 25.19 -12.46
CA GLU A 499 -15.32 25.76 -13.41
C GLU A 499 -16.73 25.30 -13.07
N ALA A 500 -17.60 26.22 -12.67
CA ALA A 500 -18.99 25.96 -12.33
C ALA A 500 -19.92 26.85 -13.14
N ARG A 501 -20.88 26.24 -13.86
CA ARG A 501 -21.81 26.99 -14.73
C ARG A 501 -23.00 27.56 -13.98
N ASP A 502 -23.61 26.75 -13.11
CA ASP A 502 -24.88 27.06 -12.46
C ASP A 502 -24.70 27.57 -11.04
N SER A 503 -23.84 26.94 -10.25
CA SER A 503 -23.58 27.35 -8.86
C SER A 503 -22.21 26.89 -8.34
N LEU A 504 -21.60 27.74 -7.51
CA LEU A 504 -20.38 27.42 -6.77
C LEU A 504 -20.56 27.77 -5.29
N GLN A 505 -20.52 26.78 -4.44
CA GLN A 505 -20.60 26.94 -2.98
C GLN A 505 -19.24 26.66 -2.36
N LEU A 506 -18.62 27.70 -1.82
CA LEU A 506 -17.30 27.66 -1.20
C LEU A 506 -17.39 27.82 0.31
N PRO A 507 -16.49 27.23 1.10
CA PRO A 507 -16.40 27.46 2.54
C PRO A 507 -16.15 28.94 2.84
N PRO A 508 -16.56 29.41 4.03
CA PRO A 508 -16.42 30.81 4.42
C PRO A 508 -14.97 31.25 4.66
N SER A 509 -14.04 30.30 4.83
CA SER A 509 -12.66 30.59 5.20
C SER A 509 -11.64 29.74 4.44
N SER A 510 -10.40 30.19 4.48
CA SER A 510 -9.21 29.41 4.10
C SER A 510 -8.17 29.56 5.19
N THR A 511 -7.42 28.49 5.43
CA THR A 511 -6.28 28.53 6.39
C THR A 511 -5.08 29.25 5.78
N GLN A 512 -4.90 29.14 4.47
CA GLN A 512 -3.85 29.82 3.72
C GLN A 512 -4.33 30.09 2.29
N LEU A 513 -4.28 31.34 1.84
CA LEU A 513 -4.62 31.73 0.49
C LEU A 513 -3.43 31.49 -0.46
N PRO A 514 -3.66 30.87 -1.64
CA PRO A 514 -2.63 30.70 -2.65
C PRO A 514 -2.41 32.05 -3.41
N ALA A 515 -1.37 32.11 -4.24
CA ALA A 515 -1.22 33.22 -5.17
C ALA A 515 -2.37 33.21 -6.20
N THR A 516 -2.78 34.37 -6.69
CA THR A 516 -3.86 34.50 -7.70
C THR A 516 -3.52 33.80 -9.03
N SER A 517 -2.26 33.52 -9.28
CA SER A 517 -1.81 32.71 -10.42
C SER A 517 -1.95 31.20 -10.22
N GLU A 518 -2.24 30.73 -9.00
CA GLU A 518 -2.31 29.30 -8.65
C GLU A 518 -3.74 28.75 -8.58
N LEU A 519 -4.75 29.63 -8.44
CA LEU A 519 -6.16 29.26 -8.28
C LEU A 519 -7.04 30.11 -9.19
N GLU A 520 -7.99 29.47 -9.87
CA GLU A 520 -9.06 30.13 -10.61
C GLU A 520 -10.43 29.52 -10.31
N PHE A 521 -11.42 30.37 -10.02
CA PHE A 521 -12.83 30.02 -10.04
C PHE A 521 -13.49 30.60 -11.29
N ARG A 522 -13.77 29.75 -12.25
CA ARG A 522 -14.43 30.13 -13.52
C ARG A 522 -15.92 30.00 -13.36
N VAL A 523 -16.61 31.10 -13.32
CA VAL A 523 -18.05 31.16 -13.06
C VAL A 523 -18.74 32.16 -13.97
N SER A 524 -20.07 32.04 -14.15
CA SER A 524 -20.85 32.99 -14.96
C SER A 524 -20.75 34.42 -14.42
N SER A 525 -20.99 35.43 -15.29
CA SER A 525 -20.96 36.86 -14.91
C SER A 525 -21.91 37.19 -13.76
N GLU A 526 -23.03 36.48 -13.65
CA GLU A 526 -24.08 36.69 -12.63
C GLU A 526 -23.70 36.15 -11.25
N MET A 527 -22.74 35.21 -11.18
CA MET A 527 -22.35 34.53 -9.95
C MET A 527 -21.38 35.40 -9.14
N LYS A 528 -21.81 35.76 -7.92
CA LYS A 528 -20.99 36.56 -7.00
C LYS A 528 -20.30 35.62 -5.99
N LEU A 529 -18.99 35.73 -5.92
CA LEU A 529 -18.22 35.04 -4.89
C LEU A 529 -18.00 36.00 -3.71
N HIS A 530 -18.05 35.47 -2.47
CA HIS A 530 -17.77 36.22 -1.25
C HIS A 530 -16.25 36.29 -0.98
N TYR A 531 -15.83 37.17 -0.08
CA TYR A 531 -14.45 37.28 0.39
C TYR A 531 -14.02 35.97 1.08
N PRO A 532 -12.80 35.44 0.85
CA PRO A 532 -11.73 36.00 -0.01
C PRO A 532 -11.81 35.55 -1.49
N TRP A 533 -12.78 34.74 -1.86
CA TRP A 533 -12.82 33.99 -3.13
C TRP A 533 -13.05 34.87 -4.37
N PHE A 534 -13.56 36.08 -4.19
CA PHE A 534 -13.82 36.97 -5.32
C PHE A 534 -12.52 37.38 -6.05
N GLU A 535 -11.35 37.33 -5.39
CA GLU A 535 -10.06 37.68 -5.99
C GLU A 535 -9.59 36.65 -7.02
N TYR A 536 -10.10 35.42 -6.92
CA TYR A 536 -9.78 34.31 -7.81
C TYR A 536 -10.83 34.09 -8.90
N ARG A 537 -11.82 34.98 -9.00
CA ARG A 537 -12.91 34.86 -9.94
C ARG A 537 -12.47 35.19 -11.35
N VAL A 538 -12.74 34.30 -12.30
CA VAL A 538 -12.62 34.48 -13.72
C VAL A 538 -14.00 34.31 -14.38
N GLU A 539 -14.35 35.18 -15.30
CA GLU A 539 -15.64 35.09 -15.98
C GLU A 539 -15.66 33.99 -17.03
N LEU A 540 -16.65 33.12 -16.99
CA LEU A 540 -16.92 32.17 -18.06
C LEU A 540 -17.46 32.89 -19.26
N VAL A 541 -16.84 32.71 -20.40
CA VAL A 541 -17.30 33.24 -21.69
C VAL A 541 -18.04 32.13 -22.42
N ASP A 542 -19.36 32.19 -22.45
CA ASP A 542 -20.24 31.16 -23.01
C ASP A 542 -20.07 30.93 -24.52
N GLU A 543 -19.75 31.99 -25.29
CA GLU A 543 -19.48 31.89 -26.72
C GLU A 543 -18.08 32.45 -27.05
N GLU A 544 -17.09 31.59 -26.93
CA GLU A 544 -15.76 31.92 -27.39
C GLU A 544 -15.71 31.87 -28.93
N ALA A 545 -15.14 32.87 -29.57
CA ALA A 545 -14.96 32.86 -31.02
C ALA A 545 -14.12 31.62 -31.44
N PRO A 546 -14.42 31.01 -32.60
CA PRO A 546 -13.77 29.76 -33.05
C PRO A 546 -12.25 29.80 -32.99
N ASP A 547 -11.65 30.89 -33.50
CA ASP A 547 -10.21 31.12 -33.47
C ASP A 547 -9.63 31.12 -32.05
N LYS A 548 -10.32 31.70 -31.07
CA LYS A 548 -9.91 31.69 -29.67
C LYS A 548 -10.03 30.30 -29.05
N LYS A 549 -11.07 29.52 -29.39
CA LYS A 549 -11.20 28.12 -28.94
C LYS A 549 -10.03 27.26 -29.43
N VAL A 550 -9.63 27.41 -30.72
CA VAL A 550 -8.48 26.68 -31.26
C VAL A 550 -7.19 27.10 -30.56
N VAL A 551 -6.97 28.39 -30.36
CA VAL A 551 -5.79 28.90 -29.64
C VAL A 551 -5.74 28.32 -28.20
N ARG A 552 -6.87 28.33 -27.50
CA ARG A 552 -6.97 27.78 -26.15
C ARG A 552 -6.72 26.25 -26.12
N PHE A 553 -7.22 25.52 -27.12
CA PHE A 553 -6.96 24.11 -27.30
C PHE A 553 -5.47 23.81 -27.49
N LEU A 554 -4.79 24.54 -28.38
CA LEU A 554 -3.36 24.40 -28.61
C LEU A 554 -2.53 24.77 -27.37
N ASN A 555 -2.88 25.84 -26.67
CA ASN A 555 -2.25 26.22 -25.42
C ASN A 555 -2.41 25.12 -24.36
N LYS A 556 -3.60 24.51 -24.29
CA LYS A 556 -3.85 23.43 -23.36
C LYS A 556 -3.00 22.20 -23.67
N LEU A 557 -2.90 21.82 -24.95
CA LEU A 557 -2.01 20.75 -25.38
C LEU A 557 -0.56 21.02 -24.93
N MET A 558 -0.04 22.20 -25.22
CA MET A 558 1.35 22.58 -24.91
C MET A 558 1.62 22.60 -23.39
N ASN A 559 0.65 23.04 -22.60
CA ASN A 559 0.79 23.12 -21.15
C ASN A 559 0.66 21.76 -20.46
N LEU A 560 -0.11 20.84 -21.02
CA LEU A 560 -0.30 19.50 -20.47
C LEU A 560 0.80 18.52 -20.87
N THR A 561 1.55 18.79 -21.96
CA THR A 561 2.63 17.91 -22.37
C THR A 561 3.82 17.99 -21.41
N ARG A 562 4.23 16.86 -20.88
CA ARG A 562 5.38 16.71 -19.97
C ARG A 562 6.29 15.59 -20.45
N ALA A 563 7.53 15.54 -19.97
CA ALA A 563 8.44 14.47 -20.32
C ALA A 563 7.98 13.17 -19.64
N HIS A 564 7.71 12.12 -20.44
CA HIS A 564 7.43 10.79 -19.93
C HIS A 564 8.73 10.02 -19.70
N GLY A 565 8.90 9.41 -18.52
CA GLY A 565 10.17 8.92 -18.04
C GLY A 565 10.80 7.83 -18.87
N HIS A 566 10.01 7.01 -19.55
CA HIS A 566 10.51 5.90 -20.38
C HIS A 566 11.21 6.37 -21.67
N SER A 567 10.60 7.30 -22.38
CA SER A 567 11.12 7.79 -23.68
C SER A 567 11.83 9.13 -23.58
N GLY A 568 11.63 9.87 -22.50
CA GLY A 568 12.03 11.27 -22.38
C GLY A 568 11.26 12.23 -23.30
N GLU A 569 10.32 11.71 -24.11
CA GLU A 569 9.50 12.49 -25.01
C GLU A 569 8.35 13.17 -24.28
N ARG A 570 7.93 14.31 -24.79
CA ARG A 570 6.87 15.10 -24.18
C ARG A 570 5.51 14.67 -24.69
N GLY A 571 4.64 14.28 -23.76
CA GLY A 571 3.30 13.84 -24.06
C GLY A 571 2.28 14.19 -22.98
N THR A 572 1.04 13.81 -23.23
CA THR A 572 -0.05 13.90 -22.28
C THR A 572 -1.04 12.74 -22.51
N TYR A 573 -1.79 12.36 -21.48
CA TYR A 573 -2.84 11.35 -21.63
C TYR A 573 -4.04 11.93 -22.41
N ILE A 574 -4.60 11.14 -23.32
CA ILE A 574 -5.75 11.54 -24.15
C ILE A 574 -6.91 11.99 -23.27
N LYS A 575 -7.31 11.19 -22.28
CA LYS A 575 -8.42 11.50 -21.37
C LYS A 575 -8.15 12.75 -20.52
N LYS A 576 -6.90 12.99 -20.09
CA LYS A 576 -6.53 14.22 -19.39
C LYS A 576 -6.71 15.43 -20.27
N PHE A 577 -6.26 15.36 -21.52
CA PHE A 577 -6.39 16.44 -22.48
C PHE A 577 -7.86 16.67 -22.85
N GLU A 578 -8.61 15.60 -23.16
CA GLU A 578 -10.05 15.68 -23.44
C GLU A 578 -10.83 16.33 -22.28
N GLY A 579 -10.50 15.99 -21.04
CA GLY A 579 -11.16 16.55 -19.86
C GLY A 579 -10.92 18.05 -19.64
N ARG A 580 -9.83 18.62 -20.18
CA ARG A 580 -9.39 20.01 -19.90
C ARG A 580 -9.44 20.97 -21.09
N GLN A 581 -9.70 20.48 -22.28
CA GLN A 581 -9.73 21.28 -23.52
C GLN A 581 -11.13 21.88 -23.77
N PRO A 582 -11.28 22.93 -24.62
CA PRO A 582 -12.54 23.67 -24.75
C PRO A 582 -13.59 23.05 -25.69
N PHE A 583 -13.25 22.01 -26.47
CA PHE A 583 -14.16 21.43 -27.46
C PHE A 583 -15.12 20.39 -26.86
N PRO A 584 -16.35 20.27 -27.40
CA PRO A 584 -17.18 19.09 -27.18
C PRO A 584 -16.50 17.80 -27.74
N PRO A 585 -16.90 16.61 -27.30
CA PRO A 585 -16.21 15.36 -27.67
C PRO A 585 -16.07 15.13 -29.19
N ALA A 586 -17.11 15.45 -29.98
CA ALA A 586 -17.06 15.30 -31.44
C ALA A 586 -16.07 16.28 -32.09
N GLU A 587 -16.05 17.53 -31.65
CA GLU A 587 -15.12 18.55 -32.11
C GLU A 587 -13.69 18.24 -31.65
N PHE A 588 -13.51 17.70 -30.43
CA PHE A 588 -12.22 17.26 -29.92
C PHE A 588 -11.60 16.18 -30.81
N SER A 589 -12.37 15.15 -31.16
CA SER A 589 -11.90 14.06 -32.02
C SER A 589 -11.47 14.60 -33.40
N ALA A 590 -12.22 15.53 -33.97
CA ALA A 590 -11.89 16.17 -35.24
C ALA A 590 -10.61 17.04 -35.14
N ALA A 591 -10.50 17.83 -34.08
CA ALA A 591 -9.31 18.65 -33.82
C ALA A 591 -8.04 17.82 -33.59
N LEU A 592 -8.17 16.72 -32.84
CA LEU A 592 -7.06 15.79 -32.59
C LEU A 592 -6.62 15.10 -33.89
N ALA A 593 -7.57 14.66 -34.73
CA ALA A 593 -7.27 14.11 -36.05
C ALA A 593 -6.55 15.10 -36.95
N ALA A 594 -6.94 16.39 -36.91
CA ALA A 594 -6.25 17.45 -37.64
C ALA A 594 -4.79 17.66 -37.17
N LEU A 595 -4.53 17.57 -35.85
CA LEU A 595 -3.17 17.64 -35.31
C LEU A 595 -2.30 16.44 -35.75
N VAL A 596 -2.86 15.26 -35.81
CA VAL A 596 -2.16 14.07 -36.31
C VAL A 596 -1.86 14.25 -37.81
N ALA A 597 -2.85 14.66 -38.59
CA ALA A 597 -2.69 14.91 -40.03
C ALA A 597 -1.67 16.02 -40.37
N ALA A 598 -1.55 17.03 -39.52
CA ALA A 598 -0.57 18.08 -39.62
C ALA A 598 0.81 17.71 -39.04
N ASP A 599 1.01 16.46 -38.62
CA ASP A 599 2.24 15.95 -38.01
C ASP A 599 2.73 16.75 -36.78
N VAL A 600 1.79 17.35 -36.04
CA VAL A 600 2.07 18.08 -34.79
C VAL A 600 2.24 17.11 -33.65
N VAL A 601 1.36 16.08 -33.63
CA VAL A 601 1.35 15.05 -32.59
C VAL A 601 1.32 13.64 -33.20
N ARG A 602 1.75 12.66 -32.42
CA ARG A 602 1.49 11.25 -32.67
C ARG A 602 0.75 10.64 -31.48
N ILE A 603 -0.04 9.59 -31.72
CA ILE A 603 -0.79 8.88 -30.70
C ILE A 603 -0.19 7.49 -30.55
N GLU A 604 0.13 7.09 -29.32
CA GLU A 604 0.56 5.73 -28.97
C GLU A 604 -0.21 5.28 -27.73
N GLY A 605 -1.11 4.28 -27.90
CA GLY A 605 -2.02 3.86 -26.85
C GLY A 605 -2.86 5.03 -26.30
N GLU A 606 -2.79 5.27 -25.00
CA GLU A 606 -3.51 6.36 -24.32
C GLU A 606 -2.76 7.69 -24.28
N LEU A 607 -1.61 7.79 -24.94
CA LEU A 607 -0.73 8.95 -24.90
C LEU A 607 -0.71 9.71 -26.25
N ILE A 608 -0.69 11.04 -26.14
CA ILE A 608 -0.43 11.98 -27.24
C ILE A 608 0.97 12.52 -27.04
N PHE A 609 1.86 12.26 -27.96
CA PHE A 609 3.22 12.80 -27.94
C PHE A 609 3.35 14.00 -28.89
N LEU A 610 3.95 15.07 -28.39
CA LEU A 610 4.30 16.21 -29.22
C LEU A 610 5.53 15.86 -30.08
N ARG A 611 5.50 16.17 -31.37
CA ARG A 611 6.66 15.98 -32.24
C ARG A 611 7.77 16.95 -31.86
N ASN A 612 9.02 16.46 -31.86
CA ASN A 612 10.21 17.25 -31.45
C ASN A 612 10.34 18.60 -32.16
N GLU A 613 9.91 18.69 -33.42
CA GLU A 613 9.93 19.92 -34.21
C GLU A 613 9.05 21.01 -33.60
N TRP A 614 7.98 20.62 -32.88
CA TRP A 614 7.04 21.52 -32.24
C TRP A 614 7.43 21.89 -30.80
N GLU A 615 8.35 21.20 -30.18
CA GLU A 615 8.84 21.53 -28.83
C GLU A 615 9.41 22.94 -28.74
N ARG A 616 10.12 23.39 -29.78
CA ARG A 616 10.66 24.75 -29.85
C ARG A 616 9.58 25.82 -29.79
N TYR A 617 8.35 25.51 -30.13
CA TYR A 617 7.20 26.40 -30.10
C TYR A 617 6.42 26.35 -28.78
N ARG A 618 6.88 25.60 -27.79
CA ARG A 618 6.21 25.46 -26.49
C ARG A 618 5.92 26.79 -25.80
N TYR A 619 6.83 27.78 -25.96
CA TYR A 619 6.63 29.12 -25.42
C TYR A 619 5.68 29.97 -26.27
N SER A 620 5.29 29.50 -27.43
CA SER A 620 4.43 30.22 -28.35
C SER A 620 2.96 30.24 -27.97
N GLY A 621 2.52 29.39 -27.03
CA GLY A 621 1.21 29.51 -26.42
C GLY A 621 0.93 30.92 -25.89
N LYS A 622 1.92 31.57 -25.27
CA LYS A 622 1.82 32.96 -24.81
C LYS A 622 1.78 33.99 -25.97
N ALA A 623 2.50 33.72 -27.06
CA ALA A 623 2.47 34.57 -28.23
C ALA A 623 1.11 34.51 -28.94
N LEU A 624 0.44 33.34 -28.94
CA LEU A 624 -0.92 33.19 -29.47
C LEU A 624 -1.97 33.94 -28.63
N GLN A 625 -1.69 34.22 -27.35
CA GLN A 625 -2.56 35.04 -26.48
C GLN A 625 -2.40 36.57 -26.65
N GLY A 626 -1.59 37.02 -27.60
CA GLY A 626 -1.51 38.43 -28.00
C GLY A 626 -0.45 39.26 -27.29
N GLN A 627 0.47 38.69 -26.52
CA GLN A 627 1.49 39.46 -25.80
C GLN A 627 2.83 39.67 -26.54
N ARG A 628 3.14 38.87 -27.58
CA ARG A 628 4.27 39.10 -28.49
C ARG A 628 4.00 38.47 -29.86
N GLN A 629 3.93 39.25 -30.88
CA GLN A 629 3.94 38.82 -32.28
C GLN A 629 5.37 38.35 -32.62
N LEU A 630 5.66 37.07 -32.48
CA LEU A 630 6.81 36.46 -33.12
C LEU A 630 6.35 35.93 -34.47
N SER A 631 6.76 36.56 -35.55
CA SER A 631 6.38 36.23 -36.94
C SER A 631 6.53 34.75 -37.29
N ASP A 632 7.58 34.11 -36.76
CA ASP A 632 7.88 32.70 -37.00
C ASP A 632 6.87 31.77 -36.34
N VAL A 633 6.37 32.15 -35.17
CA VAL A 633 5.39 31.39 -34.38
C VAL A 633 4.02 31.44 -35.06
N ILE A 634 3.57 32.62 -35.46
CA ILE A 634 2.30 32.78 -36.19
C ILE A 634 2.36 32.04 -37.52
N SER A 635 3.49 32.08 -38.20
CA SER A 635 3.72 31.36 -39.46
C SER A 635 3.67 29.83 -39.27
N ALA A 636 4.18 29.31 -38.17
CA ALA A 636 4.16 27.87 -37.87
C ALA A 636 2.76 27.36 -37.46
N TRP A 637 2.07 28.10 -36.60
CA TRP A 637 0.75 27.71 -36.10
C TRP A 637 -0.41 28.05 -37.02
N GLY A 638 -0.28 29.03 -37.89
CA GLY A 638 -1.34 29.44 -38.81
C GLY A 638 -1.94 28.30 -39.64
N PRO A 639 -1.13 27.47 -40.33
CA PRO A 639 -1.64 26.30 -41.06
C PRO A 639 -2.33 25.28 -40.18
N VAL A 640 -1.85 25.07 -38.95
CA VAL A 640 -2.44 24.11 -37.97
C VAL A 640 -3.78 24.63 -37.48
N ILE A 641 -3.88 25.91 -37.12
CA ILE A 641 -5.14 26.55 -36.71
C ILE A 641 -6.17 26.40 -37.83
N TYR A 642 -5.79 26.72 -39.06
CA TYR A 642 -6.67 26.57 -40.23
C TYR A 642 -7.11 25.11 -40.45
N ALA A 643 -6.18 24.15 -40.32
CA ALA A 643 -6.52 22.72 -40.43
C ALA A 643 -7.53 22.25 -39.38
N ILE A 644 -7.40 22.72 -38.13
CA ILE A 644 -8.35 22.43 -37.06
C ILE A 644 -9.71 23.10 -37.37
N GLU A 645 -9.75 24.37 -37.76
CA GLU A 645 -10.99 25.06 -38.10
C GLU A 645 -11.73 24.38 -39.26
N GLN A 646 -11.00 23.93 -40.29
CA GLN A 646 -11.57 23.16 -41.41
C GLN A 646 -12.12 21.84 -40.94
N SER A 647 -11.40 21.11 -40.09
CA SER A 647 -11.79 19.80 -39.60
C SER A 647 -13.00 19.85 -38.66
N VAL A 648 -13.08 20.90 -37.83
CA VAL A 648 -14.11 21.00 -36.77
C VAL A 648 -15.39 21.66 -37.32
N TRP A 649 -15.26 22.74 -38.12
CA TRP A 649 -16.41 23.55 -38.56
C TRP A 649 -16.59 23.68 -40.07
N GLY A 650 -15.70 23.08 -40.85
CA GLY A 650 -15.75 23.18 -42.32
C GLY A 650 -15.52 24.59 -42.88
N ARG A 651 -14.78 25.42 -42.15
CA ARG A 651 -14.52 26.84 -42.48
C ARG A 651 -13.13 27.04 -43.05
#